data_04483466c3b4be9d57d13c0c77116dea
#
_entry.id   04483466c3b4be9d57d13c0c77116dea
#
_cell.length_a   1.000
_cell.length_b   1.000
_cell.length_c   1.000
_cell.angle_alpha   90.00
_cell.angle_beta   90.00
_cell.angle_gamma   90.00
#
_symmetry.space_group_name_H-M   'P 1'
#
loop_
_entity.id
_entity.type
_entity.pdbx_description
1 polymer ?
#
loop_
_entity_poly.entity_id
_entity_poly.type
_entity_poly.pdbx_seq_one_letter_code
_entity_poly.pdbx_strand_id
1 'polypeptide(L)'
;VTATNPNETLTRTELIDSQLARAGWSKQRKMLLEEVLLQIATPDQPYGKDQFADYVLLGSDGKPLAVVEAKRTSRDELAGKRQAADYAEAIKAKTGTDPFVFLTNGKEIQFWDRDRYPPRKIAGFYTRDDLERLRHQKQYALPVSEVAISAEIAGRDYQNEAIRRVTEGIDAAKRKFLLVMATGTGKTRTTIALVDTLLRAKRVQKVLFLADRRELVRQAMSEFKTHLPNESLSRIEGGATSGARIQFATYPSMMQVYQRLSVGCYDLIVADESHRSIYQRYKAIFDHFDAIQLGLTATPTDYIDHNTFELFDCGDGLPSYYYSYEQAVADKNLVNYRVLDAQTNFQLQGIQGDALPEPLQQMARDQGVELDELNFDGSDIEKGVINQGTNDAIVREFMDKCRKDARGLPHKTIIFAVSHAHAKRLYESFNRLYPELQRQGMAEIIDSHMERADATLDDFKYKTMPRVAISVDMLDTGVDVPAIQNLVFAKPVFSRVKFWQMIGRGTRLHIDKATGEVKKDFLIIDHWKNFAYFKLKPDGELDHPSEPLPVRLFRLRLEKWSTLHAQQLDTQSAIDELQAMLAVLPRQSINVRPHWDELDQLLAQWPQPDHLAIEHLSKTIAPLLRLVSLCGLDELQFRVWCERLTVAWLKSDETEQLTVKQRIQEAIASLADNIPEVRKVQEQRAWIATAGFWEHLDLARLNSLQATFAPLMRYRTAVPKNTVEINLPDAISQRSWIIYGPSGEGAFAESYREQVEAWVKRLADELPALDKLKSGEILSDDELDSIAATLNQADLFVTEDTLRKAFENQTAALPDFLRHILCEDARLPDREQRINQAFDAYIAQHGYLRANQLNYLRAVKAAVLRHGRISRAALSEPPLSRVGRVEALFPPQDIEELVAFANQWVDDAA
;
A
#
# COMPACT_ATOMS: atom_id res chain seq x y z
N VAL A 1 28.49 15.44 35.23
CA VAL A 1 27.48 15.41 36.31
C VAL A 1 26.60 14.21 35.99
N THR A 2 26.81 13.12 36.77
CA THR A 2 26.02 11.88 36.69
C THR A 2 24.56 12.23 36.91
N ALA A 3 23.70 11.99 35.91
CA ALA A 3 22.25 12.06 36.04
C ALA A 3 21.83 11.12 37.18
N THR A 4 21.38 11.67 38.31
CA THR A 4 20.81 10.93 39.43
C THR A 4 19.56 10.24 38.93
N ASN A 5 19.62 8.91 38.77
CA ASN A 5 18.42 8.10 38.60
C ASN A 5 17.44 8.41 39.74
N PRO A 6 16.18 8.71 39.47
CA PRO A 6 15.22 8.97 40.51
C PRO A 6 15.17 7.79 41.48
N ASN A 7 15.13 8.07 42.76
CA ASN A 7 15.01 7.08 43.79
C ASN A 7 13.69 6.31 43.56
N GLU A 8 13.64 5.01 43.94
CA GLU A 8 12.47 4.13 43.71
C GLU A 8 11.15 4.73 44.19
N THR A 9 11.19 5.43 45.31
CA THR A 9 10.05 6.16 45.85
C THR A 9 9.59 7.28 44.92
N LEU A 10 10.49 8.03 44.30
CA LEU A 10 10.14 9.08 43.32
C LEU A 10 9.58 8.49 42.02
N THR A 11 10.13 7.36 41.57
CA THR A 11 9.60 6.65 40.37
C THR A 11 8.17 6.16 40.62
N ARG A 12 7.89 5.64 41.81
CA ARG A 12 6.54 5.18 42.18
C ARG A 12 5.55 6.34 42.27
N THR A 13 5.86 7.39 43.02
CA THR A 13 4.92 8.46 43.32
C THR A 13 4.71 9.41 42.12
N GLU A 14 5.75 9.75 41.38
CA GLU A 14 5.64 10.72 40.28
C GLU A 14 5.20 10.09 38.96
N LEU A 15 5.67 8.87 38.64
CA LEU A 15 5.41 8.25 37.36
C LEU A 15 4.32 7.17 37.40
N ILE A 16 4.44 6.17 38.28
CA ILE A 16 3.53 5.02 38.27
C ILE A 16 2.16 5.38 38.82
N ASP A 17 2.08 6.07 39.96
CA ASP A 17 0.81 6.49 40.57
C ASP A 17 -0.01 7.37 39.62
N SER A 18 0.65 8.29 38.92
CA SER A 18 -0.02 9.16 37.96
C SER A 18 -0.60 8.36 36.76
N GLN A 19 0.08 7.33 36.30
CA GLN A 19 -0.37 6.46 35.21
C GLN A 19 -1.50 5.51 35.65
N LEU A 20 -1.42 4.97 36.85
CA LEU A 20 -2.51 4.18 37.46
C LEU A 20 -3.76 5.03 37.63
N ALA A 21 -3.62 6.26 38.14
CA ALA A 21 -4.75 7.19 38.31
C ALA A 21 -5.41 7.53 36.96
N ARG A 22 -4.64 7.72 35.88
CA ARG A 22 -5.17 7.93 34.52
C ARG A 22 -5.95 6.73 34.00
N ALA A 23 -5.53 5.52 34.35
CA ALA A 23 -6.25 4.28 34.06
C ALA A 23 -7.49 4.08 34.98
N GLY A 24 -7.79 5.04 35.87
CA GLY A 24 -8.95 5.02 36.73
C GLY A 24 -8.76 4.30 38.07
N TRP A 25 -7.54 3.85 38.39
CA TRP A 25 -7.23 3.21 39.66
C TRP A 25 -7.15 4.25 40.78
N SER A 26 -7.77 3.94 41.94
CA SER A 26 -7.86 4.89 43.05
C SER A 26 -7.69 4.16 44.39
N LYS A 27 -6.75 4.63 45.20
CA LYS A 27 -6.56 4.20 46.58
C LYS A 27 -7.79 4.55 47.43
N GLN A 28 -8.34 5.75 47.28
CA GLN A 28 -9.51 6.22 48.06
C GLN A 28 -10.75 5.36 47.81
N ARG A 29 -10.90 4.81 46.60
CA ARG A 29 -12.00 3.90 46.23
C ARG A 29 -11.70 2.43 46.54
N LYS A 30 -10.60 2.11 47.27
CA LYS A 30 -10.14 0.76 47.56
C LYS A 30 -10.02 -0.13 46.33
N MET A 31 -9.57 0.44 45.21
CA MET A 31 -9.39 -0.27 43.93
C MET A 31 -7.97 -0.84 43.80
N LEU A 32 -7.02 -0.38 44.61
CA LEU A 32 -5.64 -0.87 44.64
C LEU A 32 -5.12 -0.88 46.09
N LEU A 33 -4.22 -1.83 46.36
CA LEU A 33 -3.46 -1.96 47.61
C LEU A 33 -1.99 -1.74 47.26
N GLU A 34 -1.25 -1.10 48.20
CA GLU A 34 0.20 -0.88 48.11
C GLU A 34 0.95 -1.73 49.12
N GLU A 35 2.19 -2.07 48.79
CA GLU A 35 3.12 -2.77 49.66
C GLU A 35 2.46 -4.00 50.34
N VAL A 36 1.82 -4.83 49.52
CA VAL A 36 1.09 -5.98 49.99
C VAL A 36 2.07 -7.07 50.43
N LEU A 37 2.06 -7.41 51.74
CA LEU A 37 2.88 -8.47 52.29
C LEU A 37 2.44 -9.86 51.77
N LEU A 38 3.34 -10.56 51.13
CA LEU A 38 3.17 -11.90 50.62
C LEU A 38 4.25 -12.79 51.21
N GLN A 39 3.82 -13.93 51.81
CA GLN A 39 4.75 -14.95 52.26
C GLN A 39 5.01 -15.95 51.13
N ILE A 40 6.23 -15.97 50.66
CA ILE A 40 6.63 -16.81 49.54
C ILE A 40 7.58 -17.88 50.03
N ALA A 41 7.13 -19.15 50.01
CA ALA A 41 7.96 -20.31 50.35
C ALA A 41 8.89 -20.62 49.14
N THR A 42 10.19 -20.81 49.44
CA THR A 42 11.18 -21.28 48.45
C THR A 42 11.77 -22.60 48.93
N PRO A 43 12.40 -23.41 48.03
CA PRO A 43 13.07 -24.67 48.48
C PRO A 43 14.09 -24.46 49.60
N ASP A 44 14.76 -23.32 49.61
CA ASP A 44 15.76 -22.96 50.61
C ASP A 44 15.16 -22.32 51.89
N GLN A 45 13.90 -21.87 51.81
CA GLN A 45 13.16 -21.24 52.91
C GLN A 45 11.70 -21.70 52.93
N PRO A 46 11.41 -22.91 53.47
CA PRO A 46 10.06 -23.51 53.42
C PRO A 46 9.02 -22.77 54.28
N TYR A 47 9.44 -21.90 55.18
CA TYR A 47 8.54 -21.07 56.01
C TYR A 47 8.18 -19.75 55.35
N GLY A 48 8.63 -19.52 54.08
CA GLY A 48 8.40 -18.33 53.36
C GLY A 48 9.29 -17.13 53.75
N LYS A 49 9.57 -16.25 52.79
CA LYS A 49 10.20 -14.97 53.04
C LYS A 49 9.17 -13.88 52.85
N ASP A 50 9.11 -12.93 53.77
CA ASP A 50 8.28 -11.75 53.64
C ASP A 50 8.77 -10.93 52.43
N GLN A 51 7.94 -10.82 51.45
CA GLN A 51 8.15 -9.97 50.26
C GLN A 51 6.94 -9.09 50.04
N PHE A 52 7.16 -7.94 49.44
CA PHE A 52 6.11 -6.93 49.21
C PHE A 52 5.90 -6.75 47.72
N ALA A 53 4.67 -6.97 47.27
CA ALA A 53 4.26 -6.54 45.97
C ALA A 53 4.00 -5.04 46.00
N ASP A 54 4.54 -4.28 45.00
CA ASP A 54 4.41 -2.83 44.99
C ASP A 54 2.95 -2.38 44.94
N TYR A 55 2.14 -2.96 44.04
CA TYR A 55 0.70 -2.76 44.02
C TYR A 55 -0.05 -4.04 43.64
N VAL A 56 -1.25 -4.16 44.21
CA VAL A 56 -2.26 -5.17 43.84
C VAL A 56 -3.53 -4.46 43.42
N LEU A 57 -3.94 -4.66 42.16
CA LEU A 57 -5.14 -4.10 41.56
C LEU A 57 -6.34 -5.03 41.82
N LEU A 58 -7.44 -4.47 42.35
CA LEU A 58 -8.60 -5.25 42.77
C LEU A 58 -9.80 -5.09 41.82
N GLY A 59 -10.50 -6.18 41.58
CA GLY A 59 -11.77 -6.22 40.88
C GLY A 59 -12.93 -5.63 41.66
N SER A 60 -14.08 -5.53 41.03
CA SER A 60 -15.34 -5.11 41.65
C SER A 60 -15.80 -6.08 42.76
N ASP A 61 -15.38 -7.33 42.67
CA ASP A 61 -15.59 -8.39 43.64
C ASP A 61 -14.56 -8.38 44.79
N GLY A 62 -13.64 -7.41 44.80
CA GLY A 62 -12.56 -7.31 45.79
C GLY A 62 -11.43 -8.33 45.63
N LYS A 63 -11.48 -9.19 44.59
CA LYS A 63 -10.41 -10.16 44.31
C LYS A 63 -9.28 -9.51 43.50
N PRO A 64 -8.03 -9.99 43.69
CA PRO A 64 -6.91 -9.52 42.88
C PRO A 64 -7.12 -9.75 41.39
N LEU A 65 -6.94 -8.69 40.58
CA LEU A 65 -6.94 -8.73 39.12
C LEU A 65 -5.53 -8.75 38.56
N ALA A 66 -4.65 -7.92 39.12
CA ALA A 66 -3.28 -7.81 38.67
C ALA A 66 -2.32 -7.43 39.79
N VAL A 67 -1.06 -7.80 39.62
CA VAL A 67 0.09 -7.36 40.40
C VAL A 67 0.89 -6.37 39.56
N VAL A 68 1.36 -5.28 40.14
CA VAL A 68 2.29 -4.35 39.52
C VAL A 68 3.60 -4.39 40.25
N GLU A 69 4.68 -4.65 39.55
CA GLU A 69 6.05 -4.64 40.04
C GLU A 69 6.85 -3.51 39.44
N ALA A 70 7.38 -2.63 40.31
CA ALA A 70 8.17 -1.47 39.90
C ALA A 70 9.67 -1.82 39.89
N LYS A 71 10.39 -1.53 38.81
CA LYS A 71 11.83 -1.81 38.68
C LYS A 71 12.62 -0.55 38.37
N ARG A 72 13.87 -0.49 38.83
CA ARG A 72 14.76 0.68 38.69
C ARG A 72 15.39 0.83 37.31
N THR A 73 15.71 -0.24 36.58
CA THR A 73 16.36 -0.20 35.28
C THR A 73 16.38 -1.56 34.56
N SER A 74 16.70 -1.54 33.25
CA SER A 74 16.74 -2.68 32.33
C SER A 74 17.72 -3.83 32.64
N ARG A 75 18.62 -3.67 33.60
CA ARG A 75 19.60 -4.72 33.96
C ARG A 75 19.05 -5.88 34.78
N ASP A 76 17.87 -5.72 35.40
CA ASP A 76 17.25 -6.74 36.28
C ASP A 76 15.94 -7.30 35.77
N GLU A 77 15.71 -7.27 34.45
CA GLU A 77 14.45 -7.66 33.84
C GLU A 77 14.06 -9.12 34.16
N LEU A 78 15.03 -10.05 34.14
CA LEU A 78 14.81 -11.45 34.44
C LEU A 78 14.50 -11.69 35.94
N ALA A 79 15.17 -10.98 36.83
CA ALA A 79 14.92 -11.09 38.30
C ALA A 79 13.52 -10.55 38.64
N GLY A 80 13.13 -9.41 38.09
CA GLY A 80 11.81 -8.83 38.26
C GLY A 80 10.67 -9.68 37.71
N LYS A 81 10.91 -10.33 36.58
CA LYS A 81 9.95 -11.26 36.00
C LYS A 81 9.70 -12.47 36.89
N ARG A 82 10.74 -13.03 37.47
CA ARG A 82 10.61 -14.13 38.46
C ARG A 82 9.87 -13.68 39.72
N GLN A 83 10.25 -12.54 40.30
CA GLN A 83 9.63 -12.01 41.50
C GLN A 83 8.13 -11.71 41.29
N ALA A 84 7.75 -11.09 40.20
CA ALA A 84 6.34 -10.82 39.89
C ALA A 84 5.55 -12.11 39.61
N ALA A 85 6.19 -13.14 39.03
CA ALA A 85 5.59 -14.46 38.87
C ALA A 85 5.35 -15.15 40.21
N ASP A 86 6.32 -15.09 41.13
CA ASP A 86 6.21 -15.64 42.47
C ASP A 86 5.08 -14.95 43.26
N TYR A 87 4.93 -13.64 43.13
CA TYR A 87 3.82 -12.90 43.74
C TYR A 87 2.46 -13.32 43.18
N ALA A 88 2.37 -13.48 41.88
CA ALA A 88 1.13 -13.92 41.26
C ALA A 88 0.77 -15.34 41.67
N GLU A 89 1.75 -16.22 41.84
CA GLU A 89 1.54 -17.59 42.31
C GLU A 89 1.11 -17.62 43.77
N ALA A 90 1.74 -16.83 44.64
CA ALA A 90 1.34 -16.70 46.04
C ALA A 90 -0.10 -16.17 46.19
N ILE A 91 -0.50 -15.19 45.37
CA ILE A 91 -1.86 -14.68 45.34
C ILE A 91 -2.83 -15.76 44.86
N LYS A 92 -2.48 -16.50 43.81
CA LYS A 92 -3.27 -17.60 43.28
C LYS A 92 -3.51 -18.67 44.31
N ALA A 93 -2.47 -19.09 45.04
CA ALA A 93 -2.57 -20.06 46.12
C ALA A 93 -3.48 -19.59 47.25
N LYS A 94 -3.45 -18.30 47.59
CA LYS A 94 -4.23 -17.71 48.70
C LYS A 94 -5.68 -17.39 48.31
N THR A 95 -5.92 -16.96 47.10
CA THR A 95 -7.25 -16.40 46.66
C THR A 95 -7.97 -17.29 45.67
N GLY A 96 -7.29 -18.29 45.09
CA GLY A 96 -7.79 -19.11 43.98
C GLY A 96 -7.88 -18.35 42.65
N THR A 97 -7.43 -17.09 42.60
CA THR A 97 -7.48 -16.24 41.39
C THR A 97 -6.06 -16.00 40.88
N ASP A 98 -5.79 -16.34 39.61
CA ASP A 98 -4.51 -16.10 38.96
C ASP A 98 -4.47 -14.68 38.40
N PRO A 99 -3.74 -13.73 39.04
CA PRO A 99 -3.71 -12.36 38.64
C PRO A 99 -2.83 -12.16 37.38
N PHE A 100 -3.13 -11.14 36.60
CA PHE A 100 -2.23 -10.61 35.58
C PHE A 100 -1.02 -9.93 36.21
N VAL A 101 0.04 -9.73 35.44
CA VAL A 101 1.26 -9.09 35.93
C VAL A 101 1.58 -7.86 35.07
N PHE A 102 1.87 -6.74 35.73
CA PHE A 102 2.48 -5.57 35.09
C PHE A 102 3.91 -5.42 35.62
N LEU A 103 4.85 -5.24 34.72
CA LEU A 103 6.24 -4.89 35.01
C LEU A 103 6.49 -3.48 34.52
N THR A 104 7.04 -2.59 35.34
CA THR A 104 7.26 -1.21 34.92
C THR A 104 8.46 -0.57 35.60
N ASN A 105 9.15 0.31 34.86
CA ASN A 105 10.17 1.24 35.37
C ASN A 105 9.67 2.69 35.39
N GLY A 106 8.34 2.92 35.29
CA GLY A 106 7.73 4.23 35.18
C GLY A 106 7.71 4.83 33.78
N LYS A 107 8.65 4.46 32.91
CA LYS A 107 8.71 4.88 31.50
C LYS A 107 8.10 3.84 30.57
N GLU A 108 8.42 2.59 30.78
CA GLU A 108 7.88 1.45 30.04
C GLU A 108 6.99 0.60 30.95
N ILE A 109 5.93 0.05 30.35
CA ILE A 109 5.01 -0.86 31.00
C ILE A 109 4.96 -2.11 30.15
N GLN A 110 5.18 -3.26 30.78
CA GLN A 110 4.96 -4.56 30.18
C GLN A 110 3.77 -5.24 30.85
N PHE A 111 2.90 -5.85 30.05
CA PHE A 111 1.78 -6.67 30.51
C PHE A 111 2.05 -8.15 30.26
N TRP A 112 1.73 -8.99 31.22
CA TRP A 112 1.94 -10.41 31.14
C TRP A 112 0.71 -11.20 31.59
N ASP A 113 0.09 -11.88 30.65
CA ASP A 113 -0.88 -12.94 30.87
C ASP A 113 -0.10 -14.26 30.86
N ARG A 114 0.25 -14.73 32.03
CA ARG A 114 1.21 -15.84 32.25
C ARG A 114 0.84 -17.16 31.58
N ASP A 115 -0.46 -17.41 31.38
CA ASP A 115 -0.94 -18.65 30.78
C ASP A 115 -0.95 -18.61 29.22
N ARG A 116 -0.96 -17.42 28.63
CA ARG A 116 -1.24 -17.29 27.19
C ARG A 116 -0.13 -16.63 26.41
N TYR A 117 0.51 -15.62 26.97
CA TYR A 117 1.43 -14.76 26.22
C TYR A 117 2.68 -14.46 27.03
N PRO A 118 3.86 -14.31 26.40
CA PRO A 118 5.02 -13.72 27.04
C PRO A 118 4.73 -12.25 27.42
N PRO A 119 5.53 -11.67 28.34
CA PRO A 119 5.44 -10.23 28.65
C PRO A 119 5.61 -9.41 27.37
N ARG A 120 4.77 -8.38 27.22
CA ARG A 120 4.78 -7.48 26.06
C ARG A 120 4.62 -6.03 26.48
N LYS A 121 5.25 -5.14 25.75
CA LYS A 121 5.18 -3.70 25.96
C LYS A 121 3.79 -3.18 25.60
N ILE A 122 3.22 -2.34 26.46
CA ILE A 122 1.92 -1.72 26.28
C ILE A 122 1.98 -0.21 26.53
N ALA A 123 1.00 0.54 25.97
CA ALA A 123 0.98 1.99 26.04
C ALA A 123 0.64 2.56 27.42
N GLY A 124 -0.07 1.81 28.27
CA GLY A 124 -0.51 2.27 29.59
C GLY A 124 -1.10 1.11 30.40
N PHE A 125 -1.51 1.40 31.63
CA PHE A 125 -2.24 0.41 32.43
C PHE A 125 -3.65 0.20 31.92
N TYR A 126 -4.16 -1.01 32.03
CA TYR A 126 -5.56 -1.33 31.77
C TYR A 126 -6.50 -0.73 32.84
N THR A 127 -7.71 -0.41 32.43
CA THR A 127 -8.78 -0.10 33.39
C THR A 127 -9.23 -1.36 34.14
N ARG A 128 -10.00 -1.17 35.22
CA ARG A 128 -10.59 -2.31 35.93
C ARG A 128 -11.52 -3.13 35.04
N ASP A 129 -12.35 -2.47 34.26
CA ASP A 129 -13.29 -3.12 33.35
C ASP A 129 -12.58 -3.95 32.28
N ASP A 130 -11.42 -3.47 31.78
CA ASP A 130 -10.60 -4.22 30.82
C ASP A 130 -10.03 -5.48 31.45
N LEU A 131 -9.47 -5.38 32.66
CA LEU A 131 -8.91 -6.55 33.37
C LEU A 131 -10.01 -7.56 33.75
N GLU A 132 -11.19 -7.10 34.16
CA GLU A 132 -12.34 -7.97 34.44
C GLU A 132 -12.78 -8.71 33.19
N ARG A 133 -12.83 -8.04 32.06
CA ARG A 133 -13.13 -8.64 30.75
C ARG A 133 -12.09 -9.69 30.37
N LEU A 134 -10.79 -9.37 30.50
CA LEU A 134 -9.71 -10.32 30.24
C LEU A 134 -9.75 -11.53 31.20
N ARG A 135 -10.05 -11.30 32.48
CA ARG A 135 -10.26 -12.40 33.44
C ARG A 135 -11.41 -13.32 33.03
N HIS A 136 -12.53 -12.73 32.59
CA HIS A 136 -13.65 -13.50 32.06
C HIS A 136 -13.26 -14.31 30.81
N GLN A 137 -12.51 -13.71 29.88
CA GLN A 137 -12.00 -14.42 28.71
C GLN A 137 -11.04 -15.55 29.11
N LYS A 138 -10.15 -15.31 30.09
CA LYS A 138 -9.23 -16.34 30.61
C LYS A 138 -9.98 -17.55 31.16
N GLN A 139 -11.12 -17.31 31.80
CA GLN A 139 -11.91 -18.36 32.45
C GLN A 139 -12.82 -19.12 31.49
N TYR A 140 -13.37 -18.46 30.44
CA TYR A 140 -14.47 -19.02 29.66
C TYR A 140 -14.18 -19.14 28.15
N ALA A 141 -13.04 -18.68 27.66
CA ALA A 141 -12.70 -18.80 26.24
C ALA A 141 -12.38 -20.26 25.90
N LEU A 142 -12.90 -20.67 24.75
CA LEU A 142 -12.61 -21.96 24.11
C LEU A 142 -11.40 -21.81 23.16
N PRO A 143 -10.69 -22.91 22.83
CA PRO A 143 -9.78 -22.91 21.69
C PRO A 143 -10.54 -22.46 20.43
N VAL A 144 -9.99 -21.46 19.73
CA VAL A 144 -10.73 -20.84 18.63
C VAL A 144 -10.78 -21.76 17.42
N SER A 145 -9.71 -22.54 17.19
CA SER A 145 -9.62 -23.53 16.11
C SER A 145 -10.64 -24.67 16.22
N GLU A 146 -11.20 -24.92 17.42
CA GLU A 146 -12.22 -25.93 17.65
C GLU A 146 -13.66 -25.41 17.38
N VAL A 147 -13.85 -24.11 17.25
CA VAL A 147 -15.16 -23.50 17.01
C VAL A 147 -15.48 -23.55 15.53
N ALA A 148 -16.57 -24.21 15.15
CA ALA A 148 -16.98 -24.35 13.76
C ALA A 148 -17.20 -22.98 13.09
N ILE A 149 -16.65 -22.80 11.89
CA ILE A 149 -16.85 -21.61 11.08
C ILE A 149 -18.30 -21.63 10.53
N SER A 150 -18.98 -20.48 10.56
CA SER A 150 -20.34 -20.36 10.02
C SER A 150 -20.34 -20.44 8.50
N ALA A 151 -20.85 -21.53 7.95
CA ALA A 151 -20.97 -21.73 6.49
C ALA A 151 -21.95 -20.74 5.84
N GLU A 152 -22.88 -20.15 6.60
CA GLU A 152 -23.79 -19.11 6.10
C GLU A 152 -23.05 -17.79 5.83
N ILE A 153 -21.98 -17.52 6.59
CA ILE A 153 -21.17 -16.30 6.45
C ILE A 153 -20.01 -16.55 5.49
N ALA A 154 -19.23 -17.62 5.65
CA ALA A 154 -18.07 -17.95 4.83
C ALA A 154 -18.22 -19.38 4.28
N GLY A 155 -18.77 -19.50 3.09
CA GLY A 155 -19.07 -20.79 2.47
C GLY A 155 -18.04 -21.30 1.46
N ARG A 156 -16.94 -20.56 1.22
CA ARG A 156 -15.92 -20.93 0.24
C ARG A 156 -14.66 -21.46 0.92
N ASP A 157 -14.02 -22.47 0.34
CA ASP A 157 -12.89 -23.18 0.94
C ASP A 157 -11.72 -22.25 1.28
N TYR A 158 -11.37 -21.33 0.38
CA TYR A 158 -10.30 -20.38 0.63
C TYR A 158 -10.61 -19.39 1.78
N GLN A 159 -11.89 -19.05 2.01
CA GLN A 159 -12.31 -18.23 3.16
C GLN A 159 -12.15 -19.01 4.46
N ASN A 160 -12.58 -20.28 4.45
CA ASN A 160 -12.42 -21.17 5.60
C ASN A 160 -10.95 -21.39 5.93
N GLU A 161 -10.08 -21.57 4.91
CA GLU A 161 -8.64 -21.71 5.11
C GLU A 161 -8.02 -20.43 5.70
N ALA A 162 -8.40 -19.25 5.21
CA ALA A 162 -7.95 -17.97 5.76
C ALA A 162 -8.32 -17.83 7.25
N ILE A 163 -9.56 -18.17 7.60
CA ILE A 163 -10.05 -18.13 8.99
C ILE A 163 -9.29 -19.13 9.85
N ARG A 164 -9.11 -20.36 9.36
CA ARG A 164 -8.39 -21.43 10.07
C ARG A 164 -6.95 -21.02 10.39
N ARG A 165 -6.21 -20.41 9.44
CA ARG A 165 -4.85 -19.91 9.65
C ARG A 165 -4.77 -18.88 10.79
N VAL A 166 -5.76 -17.99 10.86
CA VAL A 166 -5.82 -16.99 11.93
C VAL A 166 -6.18 -17.63 13.27
N THR A 167 -7.19 -18.51 13.31
CA THR A 167 -7.65 -19.15 14.55
C THR A 167 -6.57 -20.05 15.17
N GLU A 168 -5.93 -20.89 14.37
CA GLU A 168 -4.77 -21.71 14.79
C GLU A 168 -3.62 -20.83 15.30
N GLY A 169 -3.34 -19.72 14.62
CA GLY A 169 -2.32 -18.76 15.04
C GLY A 169 -2.65 -18.09 16.37
N ILE A 170 -3.91 -17.74 16.63
CA ILE A 170 -4.36 -17.18 17.93
C ILE A 170 -4.20 -18.21 19.04
N ASP A 171 -4.52 -19.47 18.80
CA ASP A 171 -4.34 -20.55 19.77
C ASP A 171 -2.85 -20.86 20.02
N ALA A 172 -1.99 -20.63 19.00
CA ALA A 172 -0.53 -20.67 19.11
C ALA A 172 0.09 -19.35 19.67
N ALA A 173 -0.71 -18.53 20.34
CA ALA A 173 -0.30 -17.26 20.96
C ALA A 173 0.22 -16.19 19.99
N LYS A 174 -0.07 -16.26 18.69
CA LYS A 174 0.16 -15.15 17.75
C LYS A 174 -0.90 -14.06 17.94
N ARG A 175 -0.51 -12.81 17.75
CA ARG A 175 -1.40 -11.65 17.95
C ARG A 175 -1.53 -10.76 16.72
N LYS A 176 -0.73 -11.00 15.68
CA LYS A 176 -0.70 -10.20 14.49
C LYS A 176 -0.84 -11.09 13.26
N PHE A 177 -1.69 -10.68 12.35
CA PHE A 177 -2.05 -11.45 11.17
C PHE A 177 -2.22 -10.53 9.97
N LEU A 178 -1.78 -10.98 8.81
CA LEU A 178 -1.96 -10.30 7.53
C LEU A 178 -2.64 -11.27 6.55
N LEU A 179 -3.84 -10.91 6.10
CA LEU A 179 -4.55 -11.62 5.04
C LEU A 179 -4.43 -10.83 3.74
N VAL A 180 -3.77 -11.42 2.78
CA VAL A 180 -3.64 -10.89 1.42
C VAL A 180 -4.63 -11.65 0.55
N MET A 181 -5.69 -10.98 0.13
CA MET A 181 -6.75 -11.59 -0.68
C MET A 181 -7.15 -10.63 -1.80
N ALA A 182 -7.21 -11.12 -3.03
CA ALA A 182 -7.56 -10.31 -4.19
C ALA A 182 -8.88 -9.53 -4.00
N THR A 183 -8.99 -8.38 -4.66
CA THR A 183 -10.25 -7.62 -4.64
C THR A 183 -11.36 -8.48 -5.23
N GLY A 184 -12.50 -8.54 -4.53
CA GLY A 184 -13.59 -9.32 -5.03
C GLY A 184 -13.76 -10.70 -4.39
N THR A 185 -12.79 -11.19 -3.64
CA THR A 185 -12.84 -12.50 -2.98
C THR A 185 -13.61 -12.52 -1.66
N GLY A 186 -14.16 -11.37 -1.21
CA GLY A 186 -14.98 -11.30 -0.01
C GLY A 186 -14.19 -11.17 1.29
N LYS A 187 -13.11 -10.35 1.30
CA LYS A 187 -12.33 -10.02 2.52
C LYS A 187 -13.20 -9.66 3.72
N THR A 188 -14.15 -8.73 3.53
CA THR A 188 -15.07 -8.31 4.59
C THR A 188 -15.87 -9.48 5.12
N ARG A 189 -16.39 -10.34 4.25
CA ARG A 189 -17.19 -11.51 4.63
C ARG A 189 -16.36 -12.54 5.39
N THR A 190 -15.12 -12.79 4.96
CA THR A 190 -14.15 -13.64 5.68
C THR A 190 -13.88 -13.07 7.08
N THR A 191 -13.73 -11.76 7.19
CA THR A 191 -13.53 -11.07 8.47
C THR A 191 -14.76 -11.19 9.38
N ILE A 192 -15.96 -11.03 8.85
CA ILE A 192 -17.20 -11.19 9.64
C ILE A 192 -17.30 -12.61 10.21
N ALA A 193 -17.01 -13.64 9.40
CA ALA A 193 -17.01 -15.02 9.87
C ALA A 193 -15.93 -15.30 10.93
N LEU A 194 -14.74 -14.69 10.79
CA LEU A 194 -13.70 -14.76 11.80
C LEU A 194 -14.15 -14.09 13.11
N VAL A 195 -14.72 -12.88 13.03
CA VAL A 195 -15.24 -12.15 14.20
C VAL A 195 -16.35 -12.98 14.89
N ASP A 196 -17.28 -13.55 14.14
CA ASP A 196 -18.30 -14.46 14.67
C ASP A 196 -17.69 -15.65 15.43
N THR A 197 -16.70 -16.30 14.83
CA THR A 197 -15.99 -17.43 15.44
C THR A 197 -15.29 -17.02 16.75
N LEU A 198 -14.60 -15.86 16.77
CA LEU A 198 -13.93 -15.33 17.95
C LEU A 198 -14.91 -14.91 19.06
N LEU A 199 -16.07 -14.34 18.70
CA LEU A 199 -17.12 -13.98 19.66
C LEU A 199 -17.76 -15.24 20.29
N ARG A 200 -18.05 -16.26 19.50
CA ARG A 200 -18.58 -17.54 19.98
C ARG A 200 -17.58 -18.31 20.84
N ALA A 201 -16.30 -18.23 20.49
CA ALA A 201 -15.21 -18.76 21.31
C ALA A 201 -15.03 -17.98 22.62
N LYS A 202 -15.72 -16.86 22.83
CA LYS A 202 -15.52 -15.91 23.96
C LYS A 202 -14.07 -15.40 24.06
N ARG A 203 -13.33 -15.45 22.96
CA ARG A 203 -11.95 -15.00 22.87
C ARG A 203 -11.84 -13.49 22.69
N VAL A 204 -12.87 -12.89 22.07
CA VAL A 204 -13.00 -11.47 21.78
C VAL A 204 -14.38 -11.01 22.24
N GLN A 205 -14.47 -9.81 22.80
CA GLN A 205 -15.73 -9.17 23.17
C GLN A 205 -15.87 -7.78 22.55
N LYS A 206 -14.77 -7.08 22.31
CA LYS A 206 -14.76 -5.75 21.71
C LYS A 206 -13.88 -5.71 20.47
N VAL A 207 -14.46 -5.29 19.36
CA VAL A 207 -13.81 -5.25 18.03
C VAL A 207 -13.82 -3.81 17.52
N LEU A 208 -12.70 -3.38 16.98
CA LEU A 208 -12.56 -2.16 16.19
C LEU A 208 -12.30 -2.51 14.73
N PHE A 209 -13.13 -2.01 13.83
CA PHE A 209 -12.93 -2.09 12.39
C PHE A 209 -12.51 -0.73 11.86
N LEU A 210 -11.33 -0.68 11.22
CA LEU A 210 -10.75 0.54 10.65
C LEU A 210 -10.74 0.45 9.13
N ALA A 211 -11.15 1.52 8.46
CA ALA A 211 -11.01 1.67 7.02
C ALA A 211 -10.61 3.10 6.66
N ASP A 212 -10.13 3.32 5.44
CA ASP A 212 -9.64 4.63 5.00
C ASP A 212 -10.79 5.64 4.76
N ARG A 213 -11.92 5.17 4.21
CA ARG A 213 -13.02 6.03 3.76
C ARG A 213 -14.32 5.75 4.52
N ARG A 214 -15.12 6.82 4.69
CA ARG A 214 -16.46 6.73 5.33
C ARG A 214 -17.38 5.72 4.66
N GLU A 215 -17.31 5.63 3.32
CA GLU A 215 -18.13 4.70 2.55
C GLU A 215 -17.77 3.24 2.84
N LEU A 216 -16.46 2.91 2.93
CA LEU A 216 -16.00 1.57 3.33
C LEU A 216 -16.48 1.20 4.74
N VAL A 217 -16.43 2.17 5.67
CA VAL A 217 -16.97 2.01 7.03
C VAL A 217 -18.48 1.74 7.00
N ARG A 218 -19.24 2.49 6.19
CA ARG A 218 -20.70 2.31 6.03
C ARG A 218 -21.02 0.93 5.45
N GLN A 219 -20.33 0.53 4.40
CA GLN A 219 -20.52 -0.76 3.75
C GLN A 219 -20.18 -1.92 4.70
N ALA A 220 -19.00 -1.87 5.35
CA ALA A 220 -18.61 -2.89 6.32
C ALA A 220 -19.65 -3.00 7.44
N MET A 221 -20.09 -1.88 8.03
CA MET A 221 -21.11 -1.88 9.08
C MET A 221 -22.43 -2.48 8.61
N SER A 222 -22.87 -2.21 7.36
CA SER A 222 -24.08 -2.80 6.78
C SER A 222 -23.95 -4.31 6.61
N GLU A 223 -22.80 -4.80 6.12
CA GLU A 223 -22.53 -6.24 5.99
C GLU A 223 -22.47 -6.93 7.35
N PHE A 224 -21.81 -6.32 8.35
CA PHE A 224 -21.83 -6.83 9.72
C PHE A 224 -23.25 -6.91 10.29
N LYS A 225 -24.09 -5.89 10.10
CA LYS A 225 -25.48 -5.90 10.52
C LYS A 225 -26.29 -7.01 9.88
N THR A 226 -26.03 -7.31 8.62
CA THR A 226 -26.69 -8.38 7.88
C THR A 226 -26.34 -9.76 8.42
N HIS A 227 -25.06 -10.00 8.71
CA HIS A 227 -24.57 -11.31 9.10
C HIS A 227 -24.51 -11.53 10.62
N LEU A 228 -24.42 -10.46 11.40
CA LEU A 228 -24.40 -10.48 12.88
C LEU A 228 -25.50 -9.56 13.45
N PRO A 229 -26.78 -9.81 13.18
CA PRO A 229 -27.88 -8.91 13.52
C PRO A 229 -28.07 -8.71 15.03
N ASN A 230 -27.60 -9.66 15.85
CA ASN A 230 -27.73 -9.62 17.30
C ASN A 230 -26.60 -8.87 18.01
N GLU A 231 -25.56 -8.47 17.29
CA GLU A 231 -24.44 -7.74 17.87
C GLU A 231 -24.67 -6.23 17.85
N SER A 232 -24.21 -5.57 18.90
CA SER A 232 -24.29 -4.10 18.98
C SER A 232 -23.20 -3.45 18.14
N LEU A 233 -23.63 -2.62 17.18
CA LEU A 233 -22.75 -1.94 16.23
C LEU A 233 -22.83 -0.42 16.45
N SER A 234 -21.69 0.26 16.33
CA SER A 234 -21.67 1.72 16.32
C SER A 234 -20.55 2.27 15.46
N ARG A 235 -20.69 3.52 15.05
CA ARG A 235 -19.66 4.25 14.32
C ARG A 235 -19.06 5.34 15.21
N ILE A 236 -17.76 5.52 15.16
CA ILE A 236 -17.04 6.60 15.84
C ILE A 236 -16.96 7.79 14.90
N GLU A 237 -17.69 8.85 15.24
CA GLU A 237 -17.72 10.11 14.49
C GLU A 237 -17.78 11.30 15.45
N GLY A 238 -17.19 12.43 15.07
CA GLY A 238 -17.22 13.68 15.84
C GLY A 238 -16.65 13.55 17.26
N GLY A 239 -15.78 12.55 17.50
CA GLY A 239 -15.20 12.32 18.83
C GLY A 239 -16.09 11.55 19.80
N ALA A 240 -17.29 11.11 19.38
CA ALA A 240 -18.18 10.31 20.21
C ALA A 240 -17.82 8.83 20.16
N THR A 241 -17.74 8.20 21.31
CA THR A 241 -17.55 6.75 21.47
C THR A 241 -18.76 6.15 22.17
N SER A 242 -19.03 4.85 21.92
CA SER A 242 -20.15 4.16 22.54
C SER A 242 -19.68 2.86 23.23
N GLY A 243 -20.59 2.22 23.98
CA GLY A 243 -20.36 0.91 24.59
C GLY A 243 -20.55 -0.29 23.66
N ALA A 244 -20.79 -0.08 22.36
CA ALA A 244 -21.06 -1.16 21.42
C ALA A 244 -19.91 -2.16 21.31
N ARG A 245 -20.23 -3.43 21.05
CA ARG A 245 -19.25 -4.52 20.96
C ARG A 245 -18.37 -4.41 19.72
N ILE A 246 -18.96 -4.00 18.59
CA ILE A 246 -18.22 -3.82 17.33
C ILE A 246 -18.32 -2.34 16.95
N GLN A 247 -17.19 -1.68 16.89
CA GLN A 247 -17.10 -0.27 16.55
C GLN A 247 -16.38 -0.09 15.22
N PHE A 248 -16.86 0.85 14.42
CA PHE A 248 -16.35 1.17 13.10
C PHE A 248 -15.82 2.59 13.09
N ALA A 249 -14.66 2.82 12.51
CA ALA A 249 -14.09 4.15 12.37
C ALA A 249 -13.28 4.28 11.08
N THR A 250 -13.15 5.52 10.59
CA THR A 250 -12.07 5.83 9.69
C THR A 250 -10.79 6.04 10.50
N TYR A 251 -9.61 5.80 9.88
CA TYR A 251 -8.33 6.08 10.53
C TYR A 251 -8.23 7.52 11.06
N PRO A 252 -8.61 8.57 10.27
CA PRO A 252 -8.61 9.94 10.79
C PRO A 252 -9.55 10.16 11.99
N SER A 253 -10.73 9.54 11.98
CA SER A 253 -11.66 9.67 13.12
C SER A 253 -11.12 9.03 14.39
N MET A 254 -10.49 7.84 14.27
CA MET A 254 -9.87 7.16 15.40
C MET A 254 -8.66 7.94 15.95
N MET A 255 -7.86 8.59 15.08
CA MET A 255 -6.75 9.45 15.52
C MET A 255 -7.17 10.59 16.44
N GLN A 256 -8.42 11.06 16.37
CA GLN A 256 -8.92 12.13 17.23
C GLN A 256 -9.29 11.66 18.64
N VAL A 257 -9.53 10.35 18.82
CA VAL A 257 -10.10 9.82 20.07
C VAL A 257 -9.28 8.74 20.75
N TYR A 258 -8.34 8.06 20.05
CA TYR A 258 -7.67 6.87 20.58
C TYR A 258 -7.01 7.09 21.94
N GLN A 259 -6.42 8.27 22.18
CA GLN A 259 -5.74 8.58 23.45
C GLN A 259 -6.70 8.71 24.64
N ARG A 260 -8.00 8.90 24.39
CA ARG A 260 -9.03 8.99 25.42
C ARG A 260 -9.57 7.62 25.82
N LEU A 261 -9.29 6.60 25.00
CA LEU A 261 -9.72 5.24 25.21
C LEU A 261 -8.64 4.46 25.98
N SER A 262 -9.06 3.51 26.78
CA SER A 262 -8.15 2.60 27.45
C SER A 262 -7.31 1.80 26.47
N VAL A 263 -6.08 1.51 26.82
CA VAL A 263 -5.17 0.66 26.04
C VAL A 263 -5.73 -0.75 25.83
N GLY A 264 -6.56 -1.24 26.74
CA GLY A 264 -7.25 -2.53 26.65
C GLY A 264 -8.66 -2.43 26.07
N CYS A 265 -9.09 -1.29 25.52
CA CYS A 265 -10.47 -1.06 25.07
C CYS A 265 -10.94 -2.08 24.04
N TYR A 266 -10.07 -2.55 23.15
CA TYR A 266 -10.39 -3.52 22.11
C TYR A 266 -9.60 -4.81 22.28
N ASP A 267 -10.23 -5.94 21.96
CA ASP A 267 -9.59 -7.26 21.95
C ASP A 267 -9.07 -7.59 20.54
N LEU A 268 -9.72 -7.05 19.49
CA LEU A 268 -9.37 -7.23 18.09
C LEU A 268 -9.47 -5.89 17.35
N ILE A 269 -8.45 -5.57 16.58
CA ILE A 269 -8.46 -4.49 15.59
C ILE A 269 -8.34 -5.11 14.21
N VAL A 270 -9.32 -4.83 13.37
CA VAL A 270 -9.31 -5.15 11.94
C VAL A 270 -8.93 -3.90 11.17
N ALA A 271 -7.87 -3.97 10.40
CA ALA A 271 -7.34 -2.89 9.59
C ALA A 271 -7.55 -3.21 8.11
N ASP A 272 -8.59 -2.63 7.51
CA ASP A 272 -8.85 -2.79 6.08
C ASP A 272 -7.94 -1.86 5.26
N GLU A 273 -7.52 -2.34 4.08
CA GLU A 273 -6.54 -1.69 3.20
C GLU A 273 -5.23 -1.32 3.94
N SER A 274 -4.70 -2.27 4.73
CA SER A 274 -3.52 -2.09 5.58
C SER A 274 -2.21 -2.05 4.80
N HIS A 275 -2.15 -1.25 3.73
CA HIS A 275 -0.94 -1.00 2.98
C HIS A 275 -0.12 0.17 3.58
N ARG A 276 1.16 0.29 3.17
CA ARG A 276 2.20 1.13 3.75
C ARG A 276 1.79 2.56 4.12
N SER A 277 1.13 3.28 3.21
CA SER A 277 0.83 4.71 3.39
C SER A 277 -0.15 4.98 4.54
N ILE A 278 -1.10 4.08 4.75
CA ILE A 278 -2.09 4.16 5.83
C ILE A 278 -1.43 3.82 7.16
N TYR A 279 -0.63 2.75 7.18
CA TYR A 279 -0.07 2.28 8.42
C TYR A 279 0.95 3.26 9.02
N GLN A 280 1.93 3.73 8.26
CA GLN A 280 2.94 4.66 8.77
C GLN A 280 2.31 5.93 9.35
N ARG A 281 1.22 6.40 8.73
CA ARG A 281 0.50 7.58 9.18
C ARG A 281 -0.28 7.35 10.48
N TYR A 282 -0.84 6.15 10.67
CA TYR A 282 -1.75 5.82 11.76
C TYR A 282 -1.20 4.79 12.76
N LYS A 283 0.09 4.50 12.69
CA LYS A 283 0.79 3.54 13.57
C LYS A 283 0.49 3.79 15.05
N ALA A 284 0.32 5.05 15.47
CA ALA A 284 0.02 5.40 16.84
C ALA A 284 -1.26 4.73 17.39
N ILE A 285 -2.25 4.44 16.54
CA ILE A 285 -3.47 3.72 16.94
C ILE A 285 -3.11 2.28 17.32
N PHE A 286 -2.31 1.61 16.49
CA PHE A 286 -1.92 0.22 16.70
C PHE A 286 -0.96 0.03 17.87
N ASP A 287 -0.08 1.02 18.10
CA ASP A 287 0.85 1.03 19.23
C ASP A 287 0.12 1.33 20.56
N HIS A 288 -1.02 2.03 20.51
CA HIS A 288 -1.79 2.39 21.70
C HIS A 288 -2.60 1.23 22.25
N PHE A 289 -3.32 0.51 21.40
CA PHE A 289 -4.21 -0.56 21.84
C PHE A 289 -3.48 -1.92 21.91
N ASP A 290 -3.57 -2.59 23.05
CA ASP A 290 -3.06 -3.96 23.20
C ASP A 290 -4.11 -4.98 22.72
N ALA A 291 -4.35 -5.04 21.43
CA ALA A 291 -5.32 -5.91 20.79
C ALA A 291 -4.66 -6.92 19.84
N ILE A 292 -5.38 -7.98 19.49
CA ILE A 292 -5.06 -8.80 18.32
C ILE A 292 -5.22 -7.90 17.09
N GLN A 293 -4.26 -7.92 16.17
CA GLN A 293 -4.26 -7.07 14.98
C GLN A 293 -4.39 -7.92 13.72
N LEU A 294 -5.40 -7.63 12.92
CA LEU A 294 -5.68 -8.29 11.65
C LEU A 294 -5.60 -7.26 10.52
N GLY A 295 -4.58 -7.35 9.71
CA GLY A 295 -4.45 -6.57 8.48
C GLY A 295 -5.14 -7.26 7.31
N LEU A 296 -5.87 -6.49 6.50
CA LEU A 296 -6.48 -6.94 5.26
C LEU A 296 -5.92 -6.10 4.11
N THR A 297 -5.50 -6.75 3.04
CA THR A 297 -5.08 -6.04 1.83
C THR A 297 -5.41 -6.85 0.58
N ALA A 298 -5.61 -6.15 -0.53
CA ALA A 298 -5.74 -6.77 -1.85
C ALA A 298 -4.44 -6.68 -2.66
N THR A 299 -3.44 -5.97 -2.17
CA THR A 299 -2.16 -5.79 -2.86
C THR A 299 -1.42 -7.13 -2.90
N PRO A 300 -0.95 -7.60 -4.08
CA PRO A 300 -0.15 -8.82 -4.20
C PRO A 300 1.10 -8.77 -3.31
N THR A 301 1.56 -9.96 -2.85
CA THR A 301 2.70 -10.10 -1.92
C THR A 301 3.98 -9.46 -2.42
N ASP A 302 4.26 -9.57 -3.71
CA ASP A 302 5.47 -9.03 -4.34
C ASP A 302 5.56 -7.49 -4.28
N TYR A 303 4.46 -6.83 -3.94
CA TYR A 303 4.32 -5.38 -3.83
C TYR A 303 4.01 -4.90 -2.42
N ILE A 304 3.96 -5.82 -1.45
CA ILE A 304 3.82 -5.47 -0.03
C ILE A 304 5.20 -5.07 0.49
N ASP A 305 5.30 -3.87 1.03
CA ASP A 305 6.54 -3.38 1.61
C ASP A 305 6.97 -4.21 2.82
N HIS A 306 8.27 -4.43 2.94
CA HIS A 306 8.91 -5.11 4.06
C HIS A 306 8.42 -4.61 5.43
N ASN A 307 8.20 -3.30 5.58
CA ASN A 307 7.67 -2.71 6.80
C ASN A 307 6.23 -3.17 7.14
N THR A 308 5.40 -3.50 6.16
CA THR A 308 4.06 -4.04 6.39
C THR A 308 4.14 -5.48 6.91
N PHE A 309 5.07 -6.27 6.38
CA PHE A 309 5.33 -7.62 6.88
C PHE A 309 5.86 -7.61 8.31
N GLU A 310 6.84 -6.76 8.62
CA GLU A 310 7.36 -6.60 9.98
C GLU A 310 6.27 -6.20 10.97
N LEU A 311 5.35 -5.33 10.56
CA LEU A 311 4.25 -4.88 11.37
C LEU A 311 3.36 -6.01 11.86
N PHE A 312 3.00 -6.91 10.95
CA PHE A 312 2.13 -8.04 11.23
C PHE A 312 2.91 -9.31 11.62
N ASP A 313 4.16 -9.14 12.09
CA ASP A 313 5.08 -10.21 12.51
C ASP A 313 5.28 -11.29 11.41
N CYS A 314 5.28 -10.86 10.15
CA CYS A 314 5.55 -11.67 8.97
C CYS A 314 7.02 -11.45 8.51
N GLY A 315 7.98 -11.60 9.43
CA GLY A 315 9.39 -11.29 9.21
C GLY A 315 10.10 -12.14 8.14
N ASP A 316 9.46 -13.23 7.71
CA ASP A 316 9.87 -14.09 6.59
C ASP A 316 9.35 -13.60 5.22
N GLY A 317 8.63 -12.46 5.19
CA GLY A 317 8.00 -11.94 3.99
C GLY A 317 6.75 -12.68 3.53
N LEU A 318 6.25 -13.63 4.34
CA LEU A 318 5.05 -14.40 4.04
C LEU A 318 3.86 -13.91 4.88
N PRO A 319 2.72 -13.55 4.25
CA PRO A 319 1.50 -13.22 4.98
C PRO A 319 0.94 -14.44 5.70
N SER A 320 0.08 -14.22 6.68
CA SER A 320 -0.60 -15.33 7.39
C SER A 320 -1.46 -16.16 6.43
N TYR A 321 -2.01 -15.53 5.41
CA TYR A 321 -2.71 -16.18 4.31
C TYR A 321 -2.62 -15.35 3.02
N TYR A 322 -2.48 -16.04 1.89
CA TYR A 322 -2.39 -15.44 0.57
C TYR A 322 -3.37 -16.12 -0.38
N TYR A 323 -4.20 -15.32 -1.05
CA TYR A 323 -5.09 -15.78 -2.12
C TYR A 323 -5.05 -14.79 -3.27
N SER A 324 -4.27 -15.14 -4.29
CA SER A 324 -3.99 -14.28 -5.42
C SER A 324 -5.20 -14.12 -6.34
N TYR A 325 -5.13 -13.12 -7.22
CA TYR A 325 -6.13 -12.94 -8.27
C TYR A 325 -6.13 -14.11 -9.25
N GLU A 326 -4.95 -14.58 -9.64
CA GLU A 326 -4.73 -15.70 -10.54
C GLU A 326 -5.39 -16.97 -10.01
N GLN A 327 -5.09 -17.29 -8.76
CA GLN A 327 -5.70 -18.43 -8.09
C GLN A 327 -7.22 -18.30 -8.00
N ALA A 328 -7.72 -17.10 -7.71
CA ALA A 328 -9.15 -16.86 -7.63
C ALA A 328 -9.86 -17.00 -8.99
N VAL A 329 -9.18 -16.68 -10.10
CA VAL A 329 -9.66 -16.91 -11.47
C VAL A 329 -9.58 -18.40 -11.81
N ALA A 330 -8.47 -19.08 -11.52
CA ALA A 330 -8.32 -20.52 -11.73
C ALA A 330 -9.40 -21.32 -10.98
N ASP A 331 -9.68 -20.95 -9.73
CA ASP A 331 -10.73 -21.54 -8.89
C ASP A 331 -12.14 -21.11 -9.30
N LYS A 332 -12.32 -20.30 -10.35
CA LYS A 332 -13.59 -19.76 -10.85
C LYS A 332 -14.36 -18.95 -9.81
N ASN A 333 -13.66 -18.32 -8.89
CA ASN A 333 -14.22 -17.40 -7.89
C ASN A 333 -14.24 -15.95 -8.36
N LEU A 334 -13.45 -15.61 -9.37
CA LEU A 334 -13.39 -14.32 -10.06
C LEU A 334 -13.38 -14.55 -11.57
N VAL A 335 -13.70 -13.50 -12.36
CA VAL A 335 -13.54 -13.50 -13.81
C VAL A 335 -12.27 -12.76 -14.22
N ASN A 336 -11.67 -13.17 -15.35
CA ASN A 336 -10.52 -12.53 -15.94
C ASN A 336 -10.92 -11.31 -16.78
N TYR A 337 -9.94 -10.53 -17.24
CA TYR A 337 -10.14 -9.34 -18.06
C TYR A 337 -9.43 -9.43 -19.42
N ARG A 338 -9.90 -8.61 -20.35
CA ARG A 338 -9.22 -8.29 -21.60
C ARG A 338 -8.88 -6.82 -21.61
N VAL A 339 -7.73 -6.44 -22.17
CA VAL A 339 -7.31 -5.05 -22.26
C VAL A 339 -7.20 -4.64 -23.71
N LEU A 340 -7.89 -3.55 -24.05
CA LEU A 340 -7.69 -2.80 -25.28
C LEU A 340 -6.91 -1.53 -24.94
N ASP A 341 -5.67 -1.45 -25.39
CA ASP A 341 -4.86 -0.24 -25.31
C ASP A 341 -5.18 0.62 -26.54
N ALA A 342 -5.67 1.84 -26.33
CA ALA A 342 -6.18 2.70 -27.41
C ALA A 342 -5.85 4.17 -27.16
N GLN A 343 -4.87 4.72 -27.88
CA GLN A 343 -4.46 6.11 -27.76
C GLN A 343 -4.93 6.95 -28.95
N THR A 344 -5.27 8.21 -28.66
CA THR A 344 -5.55 9.21 -29.69
C THR A 344 -4.26 9.78 -30.28
N ASN A 345 -4.37 10.45 -31.44
CA ASN A 345 -3.24 11.11 -32.05
C ASN A 345 -2.58 12.12 -31.12
N PHE A 346 -3.38 12.95 -30.44
CA PHE A 346 -2.84 13.98 -29.57
C PHE A 346 -2.26 13.42 -28.27
N GLN A 347 -2.76 12.27 -27.78
CA GLN A 347 -2.12 11.57 -26.66
C GLN A 347 -0.74 11.00 -27.03
N LEU A 348 -0.52 10.64 -28.30
CA LEU A 348 0.76 10.09 -28.76
C LEU A 348 1.77 11.17 -29.16
N GLN A 349 1.32 12.20 -29.85
CA GLN A 349 2.19 13.19 -30.51
C GLN A 349 2.19 14.55 -29.81
N GLY A 350 1.24 14.78 -28.87
CA GLY A 350 0.98 16.11 -28.32
C GLY A 350 0.20 17.00 -29.30
N ILE A 351 0.09 18.26 -28.92
CA ILE A 351 -0.50 19.32 -29.76
C ILE A 351 0.57 20.39 -29.94
N GLN A 352 1.14 20.49 -31.15
CA GLN A 352 2.12 21.52 -31.51
C GLN A 352 1.52 22.35 -32.63
N GLY A 353 1.21 23.60 -32.34
CA GLY A 353 0.44 24.48 -33.27
C GLY A 353 1.02 24.57 -34.67
N ASP A 354 2.34 24.76 -34.76
CA ASP A 354 3.05 24.87 -36.03
C ASP A 354 3.11 23.56 -36.84
N ALA A 355 3.03 22.43 -36.17
CA ALA A 355 3.05 21.09 -36.78
C ALA A 355 1.65 20.57 -37.14
N LEU A 356 0.58 21.25 -36.71
CA LEU A 356 -0.78 20.88 -37.09
C LEU A 356 -1.01 21.07 -38.61
N PRO A 357 -1.82 20.20 -39.24
CA PRO A 357 -2.30 20.46 -40.62
C PRO A 357 -3.04 21.80 -40.71
N GLU A 358 -2.90 22.51 -41.83
CA GLU A 358 -3.48 23.85 -42.05
C GLU A 358 -4.97 23.98 -41.66
N PRO A 359 -5.85 23.00 -41.96
CA PRO A 359 -7.24 23.05 -41.48
C PRO A 359 -7.40 23.10 -39.96
N LEU A 360 -6.54 22.38 -39.20
CA LEU A 360 -6.59 22.40 -37.75
C LEU A 360 -5.98 23.67 -37.18
N GLN A 361 -4.95 24.24 -37.82
CA GLN A 361 -4.41 25.55 -37.47
C GLN A 361 -5.48 26.63 -37.61
N GLN A 362 -6.24 26.61 -38.72
CA GLN A 362 -7.32 27.55 -38.93
C GLN A 362 -8.43 27.38 -37.87
N MET A 363 -8.80 26.13 -37.54
CA MET A 363 -9.78 25.87 -36.50
C MET A 363 -9.31 26.38 -35.12
N ALA A 364 -8.03 26.32 -34.81
CA ALA A 364 -7.48 26.86 -33.58
C ALA A 364 -7.57 28.39 -33.55
N ARG A 365 -7.17 29.07 -34.64
CA ARG A 365 -7.29 30.54 -34.79
C ARG A 365 -8.74 31.01 -34.72
N ASP A 366 -9.68 30.27 -35.33
CA ASP A 366 -11.12 30.59 -35.28
C ASP A 366 -11.70 30.48 -33.85
N GLN A 367 -11.06 29.69 -32.96
CA GLN A 367 -11.38 29.57 -31.53
C GLN A 367 -10.64 30.60 -30.68
N GLY A 368 -9.84 31.50 -31.32
CA GLY A 368 -9.11 32.55 -30.59
C GLY A 368 -7.87 32.08 -29.87
N VAL A 369 -7.33 30.91 -30.25
CA VAL A 369 -6.10 30.34 -29.67
C VAL A 369 -4.95 30.60 -30.66
N GLU A 370 -3.89 31.26 -30.17
CA GLU A 370 -2.68 31.48 -30.97
C GLU A 370 -1.88 30.17 -31.09
N LEU A 371 -1.26 29.94 -32.27
CA LEU A 371 -0.57 28.67 -32.53
C LEU A 371 0.65 28.43 -31.63
N ASP A 372 1.32 29.51 -31.25
CA ASP A 372 2.47 29.48 -30.32
C ASP A 372 2.07 29.16 -28.85
N GLU A 373 0.80 29.34 -28.50
CA GLU A 373 0.24 28.87 -27.22
C GLU A 373 -0.04 27.36 -27.24
N LEU A 374 -0.09 26.72 -28.40
CA LEU A 374 -0.31 25.29 -28.56
C LEU A 374 1.02 24.53 -28.69
N ASN A 375 1.70 24.41 -27.58
CA ASN A 375 2.92 23.58 -27.49
C ASN A 375 2.81 22.68 -26.26
N PHE A 376 2.14 21.52 -26.42
CA PHE A 376 1.82 20.59 -25.36
C PHE A 376 2.24 19.17 -25.74
N ASP A 377 2.85 18.46 -24.81
CA ASP A 377 3.06 17.03 -24.94
C ASP A 377 1.77 16.24 -24.70
N GLY A 378 1.71 15.00 -25.16
CA GLY A 378 0.54 14.14 -24.94
C GLY A 378 0.20 13.94 -23.46
N SER A 379 1.16 14.03 -22.57
CA SER A 379 0.98 13.97 -21.12
C SER A 379 0.35 15.22 -20.49
N ASP A 380 0.27 16.34 -21.26
CA ASP A 380 -0.33 17.60 -20.81
C ASP A 380 -1.83 17.67 -21.08
N ILE A 381 -2.36 16.72 -21.86
CA ILE A 381 -3.81 16.60 -22.11
C ILE A 381 -4.54 16.42 -20.77
N GLU A 382 -5.62 17.18 -20.60
CA GLU A 382 -6.40 17.29 -19.35
C GLU A 382 -5.66 17.94 -18.17
N LYS A 383 -4.46 18.49 -18.39
CA LYS A 383 -3.67 19.25 -17.40
C LYS A 383 -3.37 20.68 -17.86
N GLY A 384 -2.65 20.83 -18.96
CA GLY A 384 -2.25 22.09 -19.58
C GLY A 384 -3.14 22.46 -20.75
N VAL A 385 -3.59 21.46 -21.50
CA VAL A 385 -4.51 21.63 -22.63
C VAL A 385 -5.71 20.71 -22.48
N ILE A 386 -6.88 21.22 -22.77
CA ILE A 386 -8.14 20.47 -22.81
C ILE A 386 -8.60 20.45 -24.25
N ASN A 387 -8.65 19.27 -24.86
CA ASN A 387 -9.20 19.10 -26.20
C ASN A 387 -10.51 18.32 -26.17
N GLN A 388 -11.59 18.95 -26.59
CA GLN A 388 -12.91 18.32 -26.67
C GLN A 388 -12.93 17.15 -27.64
N GLY A 389 -12.19 17.25 -28.76
CA GLY A 389 -12.09 16.16 -29.73
C GLY A 389 -11.46 14.90 -29.18
N THR A 390 -10.49 15.01 -28.25
CA THR A 390 -9.91 13.87 -27.55
C THR A 390 -10.95 13.17 -26.67
N ASN A 391 -11.75 13.93 -25.91
CA ASN A 391 -12.84 13.38 -25.11
C ASN A 391 -13.90 12.68 -25.96
N ASP A 392 -14.21 13.25 -27.13
CA ASP A 392 -15.12 12.65 -28.10
C ASP A 392 -14.57 11.33 -28.65
N ALA A 393 -13.28 11.29 -28.98
CA ALA A 393 -12.63 10.08 -29.46
C ALA A 393 -12.65 8.96 -28.41
N ILE A 394 -12.38 9.28 -27.15
CA ILE A 394 -12.47 8.32 -26.01
C ILE A 394 -13.90 7.76 -25.90
N VAL A 395 -14.91 8.63 -25.94
CA VAL A 395 -16.31 8.21 -25.81
C VAL A 395 -16.77 7.37 -27.00
N ARG A 396 -16.37 7.73 -28.24
CA ARG A 396 -16.68 6.92 -29.44
C ARG A 396 -16.01 5.56 -29.37
N GLU A 397 -14.73 5.49 -28.99
CA GLU A 397 -14.01 4.22 -28.84
C GLU A 397 -14.67 3.33 -27.80
N PHE A 398 -15.02 3.89 -26.64
CA PHE A 398 -15.79 3.17 -25.64
C PHE A 398 -17.08 2.59 -26.23
N MET A 399 -17.90 3.40 -26.89
CA MET A 399 -19.19 2.95 -27.44
C MET A 399 -19.05 1.96 -28.58
N ASP A 400 -17.95 2.02 -29.35
CA ASP A 400 -17.66 1.05 -30.41
C ASP A 400 -17.23 -0.31 -29.84
N LYS A 401 -16.32 -0.33 -28.88
CA LYS A 401 -15.64 -1.52 -28.38
C LYS A 401 -16.25 -2.13 -27.11
N CYS A 402 -17.06 -1.39 -26.34
CA CYS A 402 -17.59 -1.87 -25.07
C CYS A 402 -18.43 -3.14 -25.25
N ARG A 403 -18.44 -3.96 -24.20
CA ARG A 403 -19.37 -5.08 -24.11
C ARG A 403 -20.79 -4.57 -24.03
N LYS A 404 -21.65 -5.11 -24.87
CA LYS A 404 -23.06 -4.71 -25.03
C LYS A 404 -23.98 -5.89 -24.78
N ASP A 405 -25.19 -5.60 -24.28
CA ASP A 405 -26.26 -6.58 -24.17
C ASP A 405 -26.88 -6.91 -25.55
N ALA A 406 -27.82 -7.83 -25.59
CA ALA A 406 -28.52 -8.24 -26.80
C ALA A 406 -29.28 -7.09 -27.51
N ARG A 407 -29.51 -5.96 -26.82
CA ARG A 407 -30.14 -4.75 -27.39
C ARG A 407 -29.11 -3.75 -27.93
N GLY A 408 -27.82 -4.08 -27.90
CA GLY A 408 -26.75 -3.18 -28.31
C GLY A 408 -26.42 -2.08 -27.29
N LEU A 409 -26.96 -2.14 -26.05
CA LEU A 409 -26.68 -1.18 -24.99
C LEU A 409 -25.45 -1.59 -24.19
N PRO A 410 -24.59 -0.65 -23.74
CA PRO A 410 -23.44 -0.97 -22.88
C PRO A 410 -23.88 -1.71 -21.64
N HIS A 411 -23.13 -2.74 -21.22
CA HIS A 411 -23.24 -3.27 -19.89
C HIS A 411 -22.78 -2.25 -18.85
N LYS A 412 -22.98 -2.52 -17.54
CA LYS A 412 -22.47 -1.63 -16.47
C LYS A 412 -21.00 -1.32 -16.68
N THR A 413 -20.69 -0.05 -16.67
CA THR A 413 -19.39 0.51 -17.05
C THR A 413 -18.95 1.55 -16.04
N ILE A 414 -17.63 1.59 -15.72
CA ILE A 414 -17.01 2.71 -15.02
C ILE A 414 -16.02 3.37 -15.98
N ILE A 415 -16.14 4.69 -16.15
CA ILE A 415 -15.13 5.54 -16.82
C ILE A 415 -14.40 6.34 -15.75
N PHE A 416 -13.10 6.13 -15.63
CA PHE A 416 -12.26 6.81 -14.65
C PHE A 416 -11.68 8.09 -15.25
N ALA A 417 -12.07 9.24 -14.71
CA ALA A 417 -11.65 10.56 -15.14
C ALA A 417 -10.54 11.15 -14.27
N VAL A 418 -9.75 12.08 -14.80
CA VAL A 418 -8.66 12.77 -14.10
C VAL A 418 -9.18 13.69 -12.98
N SER A 419 -10.28 14.41 -13.24
CA SER A 419 -10.85 15.42 -12.37
C SER A 419 -12.37 15.51 -12.54
N HIS A 420 -13.05 16.19 -11.63
CA HIS A 420 -14.49 16.47 -11.75
C HIS A 420 -14.83 17.22 -13.05
N ALA A 421 -14.02 18.20 -13.43
CA ALA A 421 -14.20 18.92 -14.69
C ALA A 421 -14.05 17.99 -15.92
N HIS A 422 -13.07 17.07 -15.89
CA HIS A 422 -12.91 16.06 -16.93
C HIS A 422 -14.10 15.09 -16.97
N ALA A 423 -14.58 14.63 -15.82
CA ALA A 423 -15.78 13.79 -15.76
C ALA A 423 -17.00 14.49 -16.37
N LYS A 424 -17.17 15.79 -16.14
CA LYS A 424 -18.23 16.60 -16.75
C LYS A 424 -18.09 16.69 -18.25
N ARG A 425 -16.89 16.93 -18.79
CA ARG A 425 -16.64 16.97 -20.24
C ARG A 425 -16.91 15.62 -20.91
N LEU A 426 -16.48 14.51 -20.32
CA LEU A 426 -16.80 13.17 -20.82
C LEU A 426 -18.31 12.92 -20.84
N TYR A 427 -19.02 13.34 -19.78
CA TYR A 427 -20.47 13.25 -19.69
C TYR A 427 -21.18 14.09 -20.77
N GLU A 428 -20.73 15.32 -20.97
CA GLU A 428 -21.24 16.22 -22.03
C GLU A 428 -20.97 15.65 -23.44
N SER A 429 -19.76 15.11 -23.66
CA SER A 429 -19.42 14.42 -24.92
C SER A 429 -20.31 13.19 -25.15
N PHE A 430 -20.53 12.37 -24.13
CA PHE A 430 -21.39 11.20 -24.21
C PHE A 430 -22.84 11.61 -24.61
N ASN A 431 -23.40 12.57 -23.90
CA ASN A 431 -24.76 13.02 -24.13
C ASN A 431 -24.94 13.69 -25.50
N ARG A 432 -23.97 14.46 -25.99
CA ARG A 432 -23.98 15.09 -27.27
C ARG A 432 -23.83 14.11 -28.44
N LEU A 433 -22.99 13.13 -28.29
CA LEU A 433 -22.74 12.10 -29.31
C LEU A 433 -23.86 11.05 -29.36
N TYR A 434 -24.52 10.76 -28.21
CA TYR A 434 -25.55 9.74 -28.11
C TYR A 434 -26.84 10.26 -27.42
N PRO A 435 -27.55 11.23 -28.03
CA PRO A 435 -28.72 11.88 -27.41
C PRO A 435 -29.86 10.91 -27.10
N GLU A 436 -29.99 9.81 -27.84
CA GLU A 436 -30.96 8.77 -27.58
C GLU A 436 -30.71 8.06 -26.26
N LEU A 437 -29.43 7.83 -25.93
CA LEU A 437 -29.04 7.18 -24.67
C LEU A 437 -29.13 8.16 -23.50
N GLN A 438 -28.90 9.45 -23.74
CA GLN A 438 -29.11 10.50 -22.74
C GLN A 438 -30.55 10.50 -22.23
N ARG A 439 -31.55 10.42 -23.15
CA ARG A 439 -32.98 10.42 -22.78
C ARG A 439 -33.33 9.23 -21.89
N GLN A 440 -32.56 8.14 -21.96
CA GLN A 440 -32.73 6.95 -21.14
C GLN A 440 -32.00 7.03 -19.79
N GLY A 441 -31.25 8.11 -19.52
CA GLY A 441 -30.41 8.23 -18.32
C GLY A 441 -29.27 7.22 -18.29
N MET A 442 -28.63 6.96 -19.46
CA MET A 442 -27.63 5.91 -19.62
C MET A 442 -26.35 6.20 -18.82
N ALA A 443 -25.87 7.45 -18.83
CA ALA A 443 -24.66 7.88 -18.17
C ALA A 443 -24.95 8.87 -17.02
N GLU A 444 -24.20 8.77 -15.96
CA GLU A 444 -24.22 9.70 -14.81
C GLU A 444 -22.83 9.91 -14.24
N ILE A 445 -22.59 11.09 -13.67
CA ILE A 445 -21.38 11.39 -12.92
C ILE A 445 -21.58 10.90 -11.48
N ILE A 446 -20.62 10.14 -10.97
CA ILE A 446 -20.60 9.68 -9.57
C ILE A 446 -19.29 10.13 -8.93
N ASP A 447 -19.36 11.26 -8.24
CA ASP A 447 -18.19 11.89 -7.62
C ASP A 447 -18.56 12.47 -6.25
N SER A 448 -17.62 12.45 -5.32
CA SER A 448 -17.77 12.94 -3.95
C SER A 448 -18.12 14.44 -3.83
N HIS A 449 -17.93 15.21 -4.92
CA HIS A 449 -18.28 16.64 -4.99
C HIS A 449 -19.77 16.89 -5.30
N MET A 450 -20.56 15.84 -5.56
CA MET A 450 -21.98 15.99 -5.91
C MET A 450 -22.88 15.85 -4.67
N GLU A 451 -23.90 16.69 -4.55
CA GLU A 451 -24.86 16.67 -3.41
C GLU A 451 -25.60 15.33 -3.28
N ARG A 452 -25.79 14.58 -4.36
CA ARG A 452 -26.52 13.30 -4.39
C ARG A 452 -25.66 12.12 -4.79
N ALA A 453 -24.35 12.18 -4.59
CA ALA A 453 -23.42 11.13 -4.99
C ALA A 453 -23.82 9.74 -4.47
N ASP A 454 -24.21 9.64 -3.22
CA ASP A 454 -24.62 8.36 -2.61
C ASP A 454 -25.90 7.79 -3.22
N ALA A 455 -26.91 8.64 -3.48
CA ALA A 455 -28.16 8.19 -4.10
C ALA A 455 -27.94 7.72 -5.55
N THR A 456 -27.12 8.45 -6.32
CA THR A 456 -26.76 8.07 -7.70
C THR A 456 -25.92 6.79 -7.71
N LEU A 457 -25.06 6.59 -6.73
CA LEU A 457 -24.31 5.35 -6.55
C LEU A 457 -25.22 4.16 -6.25
N ASP A 458 -26.24 4.35 -5.39
CA ASP A 458 -27.21 3.32 -5.09
C ASP A 458 -28.07 2.99 -6.34
N ASP A 459 -28.43 3.99 -7.14
CA ASP A 459 -29.11 3.79 -8.43
C ASP A 459 -28.22 2.99 -9.40
N PHE A 460 -26.93 3.32 -9.49
CA PHE A 460 -25.98 2.55 -10.28
C PHE A 460 -25.81 1.11 -9.79
N LYS A 461 -25.84 0.86 -8.48
CA LYS A 461 -25.75 -0.49 -7.89
C LYS A 461 -26.97 -1.35 -8.16
N TYR A 462 -28.14 -0.80 -7.92
CA TYR A 462 -29.37 -1.60 -7.76
C TYR A 462 -30.38 -1.43 -8.88
N LYS A 463 -30.33 -0.33 -9.66
CA LYS A 463 -31.24 -0.09 -10.77
C LYS A 463 -30.60 -0.46 -12.11
N THR A 464 -31.45 -0.62 -13.14
CA THR A 464 -30.98 -0.86 -14.51
C THR A 464 -30.22 0.33 -15.05
N MET A 465 -30.64 1.56 -14.73
CA MET A 465 -30.00 2.81 -15.11
C MET A 465 -29.53 3.56 -13.87
N PRO A 466 -28.46 4.32 -13.93
CA PRO A 466 -27.55 4.47 -15.08
C PRO A 466 -26.72 3.19 -15.32
N ARG A 467 -26.23 3.00 -16.57
CA ARG A 467 -25.30 1.91 -16.90
C ARG A 467 -23.86 2.37 -16.98
N VAL A 468 -23.63 3.62 -17.28
CA VAL A 468 -22.29 4.22 -17.39
C VAL A 468 -22.10 5.20 -16.24
N ALA A 469 -21.17 4.89 -15.34
CA ALA A 469 -20.75 5.75 -14.25
C ALA A 469 -19.42 6.41 -14.61
N ILE A 470 -19.40 7.75 -14.64
CA ILE A 470 -18.16 8.52 -14.86
C ILE A 470 -17.68 9.02 -13.49
N SER A 471 -16.48 8.64 -13.07
CA SER A 471 -16.01 8.89 -11.71
C SER A 471 -14.55 9.31 -11.67
N VAL A 472 -14.19 10.09 -10.68
CA VAL A 472 -12.80 10.52 -10.44
C VAL A 472 -12.08 9.55 -9.51
N ASP A 473 -12.51 9.48 -8.26
CA ASP A 473 -11.89 8.67 -7.20
C ASP A 473 -12.90 7.83 -6.41
N MET A 474 -14.20 8.18 -6.44
CA MET A 474 -15.21 7.55 -5.59
C MET A 474 -15.43 6.06 -5.91
N LEU A 475 -15.29 5.69 -7.19
CA LEU A 475 -15.45 4.31 -7.65
C LEU A 475 -14.13 3.55 -7.78
N ASP A 476 -12.98 4.20 -7.54
CA ASP A 476 -11.66 3.54 -7.56
C ASP A 476 -11.60 2.42 -6.52
N THR A 477 -12.18 2.66 -5.34
CA THR A 477 -12.15 1.74 -4.20
C THR A 477 -13.54 1.53 -3.58
N GLY A 478 -13.79 0.38 -2.96
CA GLY A 478 -14.89 0.17 -2.03
C GLY A 478 -16.28 -0.07 -2.62
N VAL A 479 -16.49 0.04 -3.93
CA VAL A 479 -17.81 -0.17 -4.54
C VAL A 479 -17.96 -1.58 -5.08
N ASP A 480 -18.98 -2.29 -4.68
CA ASP A 480 -19.29 -3.64 -5.14
C ASP A 480 -20.49 -3.65 -6.10
N VAL A 481 -20.22 -3.78 -7.40
CA VAL A 481 -21.22 -3.90 -8.47
C VAL A 481 -20.83 -5.07 -9.38
N PRO A 482 -21.31 -6.29 -9.13
CA PRO A 482 -20.93 -7.49 -9.88
C PRO A 482 -21.21 -7.42 -11.38
N ALA A 483 -22.22 -6.63 -11.77
CA ALA A 483 -22.66 -6.47 -13.16
C ALA A 483 -21.71 -5.65 -14.05
N ILE A 484 -20.63 -5.07 -13.49
CA ILE A 484 -19.66 -4.29 -14.29
C ILE A 484 -18.94 -5.21 -15.26
N GLN A 485 -19.01 -4.88 -16.56
CA GLN A 485 -18.35 -5.61 -17.64
C GLN A 485 -17.40 -4.73 -18.47
N ASN A 486 -17.36 -3.41 -18.23
CA ASN A 486 -16.45 -2.50 -18.91
C ASN A 486 -15.80 -1.57 -17.89
N LEU A 487 -14.49 -1.35 -18.02
CA LEU A 487 -13.73 -0.32 -17.32
C LEU A 487 -12.99 0.51 -18.35
N VAL A 488 -13.08 1.85 -18.27
CA VAL A 488 -12.40 2.75 -19.17
C VAL A 488 -11.44 3.62 -18.37
N PHE A 489 -10.16 3.50 -18.64
CA PHE A 489 -9.11 4.31 -18.02
C PHE A 489 -8.87 5.57 -18.87
N ALA A 490 -9.68 6.61 -18.64
CA ALA A 490 -9.49 7.92 -19.24
C ALA A 490 -8.56 8.80 -18.38
N LYS A 491 -7.72 8.21 -17.56
CA LYS A 491 -6.71 8.87 -16.71
C LYS A 491 -5.45 8.05 -16.59
N PRO A 492 -4.26 8.69 -16.42
CA PRO A 492 -3.06 7.98 -16.00
C PRO A 492 -3.20 7.52 -14.55
N VAL A 493 -2.69 6.35 -14.25
CA VAL A 493 -2.62 5.77 -12.91
C VAL A 493 -1.17 5.46 -12.60
N PHE A 494 -0.63 6.05 -11.53
CA PHE A 494 0.76 5.87 -11.13
C PHE A 494 0.90 4.97 -9.90
N SER A 495 -0.14 4.87 -9.08
CA SER A 495 -0.17 4.01 -7.91
C SER A 495 -0.60 2.59 -8.27
N ARG A 496 0.27 1.61 -8.01
CA ARG A 496 0.00 0.19 -8.25
C ARG A 496 -1.22 -0.32 -7.46
N VAL A 497 -1.35 0.12 -6.21
CA VAL A 497 -2.48 -0.24 -5.35
C VAL A 497 -3.79 0.24 -5.96
N LYS A 498 -3.87 1.52 -6.37
CA LYS A 498 -5.05 2.06 -7.04
C LYS A 498 -5.36 1.33 -8.33
N PHE A 499 -4.33 1.04 -9.13
CA PHE A 499 -4.49 0.31 -10.39
C PHE A 499 -5.21 -1.03 -10.18
N TRP A 500 -4.72 -1.86 -9.25
CA TRP A 500 -5.33 -3.15 -8.93
C TRP A 500 -6.71 -3.02 -8.28
N GLN A 501 -6.93 -1.99 -7.47
CA GLN A 501 -8.25 -1.71 -6.89
C GLN A 501 -9.28 -1.34 -7.98
N MET A 502 -8.88 -0.56 -8.99
CA MET A 502 -9.73 -0.19 -10.13
C MET A 502 -10.04 -1.41 -10.99
N ILE A 503 -9.05 -2.24 -11.36
CA ILE A 503 -9.26 -3.51 -12.08
C ILE A 503 -10.22 -4.40 -11.29
N GLY A 504 -10.06 -4.48 -9.98
CA GLY A 504 -10.90 -5.28 -9.08
C GLY A 504 -12.40 -4.94 -9.11
N ARG A 505 -12.78 -3.79 -9.70
CA ARG A 505 -14.21 -3.44 -9.88
C ARG A 505 -14.91 -4.34 -10.88
N GLY A 506 -14.17 -4.86 -11.87
CA GLY A 506 -14.71 -5.73 -12.92
C GLY A 506 -14.64 -7.24 -12.60
N THR A 507 -13.90 -7.66 -11.59
CA THR A 507 -13.54 -9.08 -11.39
C THR A 507 -14.65 -9.99 -10.86
N ARG A 508 -15.77 -9.44 -10.37
CA ARG A 508 -16.86 -10.22 -9.75
C ARG A 508 -17.58 -11.14 -10.73
N LEU A 509 -17.93 -12.34 -10.30
CA LEU A 509 -18.89 -13.20 -10.97
C LEU A 509 -20.25 -12.52 -11.01
N HIS A 510 -20.94 -12.64 -12.12
CA HIS A 510 -22.30 -12.14 -12.28
C HIS A 510 -23.12 -13.03 -13.23
N ILE A 511 -24.37 -13.20 -12.88
CA ILE A 511 -25.37 -13.82 -13.75
C ILE A 511 -26.50 -12.81 -13.89
N ASP A 512 -26.77 -12.36 -15.10
CA ASP A 512 -27.90 -11.48 -15.36
C ASP A 512 -29.21 -12.24 -15.08
N LYS A 513 -29.97 -11.75 -14.10
CA LYS A 513 -31.19 -12.40 -13.66
C LYS A 513 -32.31 -12.37 -14.72
N ALA A 514 -32.25 -11.41 -15.65
CA ALA A 514 -33.29 -11.26 -16.68
C ALA A 514 -33.02 -12.15 -17.91
N THR A 515 -31.75 -12.34 -18.27
CA THR A 515 -31.34 -13.08 -19.48
C THR A 515 -30.73 -14.44 -19.18
N GLY A 516 -30.29 -14.69 -17.93
CA GLY A 516 -29.51 -15.86 -17.56
C GLY A 516 -28.07 -15.84 -18.06
N GLU A 517 -27.60 -14.74 -18.67
CA GLU A 517 -26.27 -14.60 -19.21
C GLU A 517 -25.22 -14.59 -18.09
N VAL A 518 -24.20 -15.44 -18.23
CA VAL A 518 -23.09 -15.55 -17.29
C VAL A 518 -21.95 -14.66 -17.76
N LYS A 519 -21.48 -13.79 -16.89
CA LYS A 519 -20.29 -12.98 -17.14
C LYS A 519 -19.04 -13.87 -17.16
N LYS A 520 -18.43 -14.03 -18.33
CA LYS A 520 -17.23 -14.86 -18.53
C LYS A 520 -15.93 -14.09 -18.29
N ASP A 521 -15.87 -12.83 -18.69
CA ASP A 521 -14.78 -11.91 -18.53
C ASP A 521 -15.30 -10.46 -18.53
N PHE A 522 -14.39 -9.47 -18.45
CA PHE A 522 -14.73 -8.06 -18.65
C PHE A 522 -13.67 -7.33 -19.48
N LEU A 523 -14.05 -6.21 -20.05
CA LEU A 523 -13.20 -5.41 -20.92
C LEU A 523 -12.64 -4.21 -20.16
N ILE A 524 -11.34 -3.97 -20.32
CA ILE A 524 -10.65 -2.74 -19.93
C ILE A 524 -10.22 -2.00 -21.20
N ILE A 525 -10.59 -0.73 -21.31
CA ILE A 525 -10.09 0.16 -22.38
C ILE A 525 -9.13 1.13 -21.72
N ASP A 526 -7.85 1.06 -22.09
CA ASP A 526 -6.79 1.88 -21.53
C ASP A 526 -6.32 2.95 -22.52
N HIS A 527 -6.65 4.21 -22.21
CA HIS A 527 -6.26 5.35 -23.05
C HIS A 527 -4.92 5.98 -22.64
N TRP A 528 -4.30 5.52 -21.53
CA TRP A 528 -3.11 6.16 -20.96
C TRP A 528 -1.91 5.21 -20.79
N LYS A 529 -1.91 4.08 -21.48
CA LYS A 529 -0.84 3.08 -21.42
C LYS A 529 -0.50 2.66 -19.98
N ASN A 530 -1.49 2.60 -19.09
CA ASN A 530 -1.28 2.24 -17.70
C ASN A 530 -0.68 0.82 -17.56
N PHE A 531 -1.13 -0.12 -18.37
CA PHE A 531 -0.57 -1.48 -18.39
C PHE A 531 0.89 -1.50 -18.85
N ALA A 532 1.24 -0.74 -19.89
CA ALA A 532 2.63 -0.61 -20.34
C ALA A 532 3.50 0.07 -19.29
N TYR A 533 2.96 1.09 -18.61
CA TYR A 533 3.64 1.77 -17.52
C TYR A 533 4.02 0.79 -16.40
N PHE A 534 3.08 -0.03 -15.92
CA PHE A 534 3.35 -1.00 -14.85
C PHE A 534 4.17 -2.22 -15.31
N LYS A 535 4.27 -2.49 -16.61
CA LYS A 535 5.23 -3.45 -17.14
C LYS A 535 6.67 -2.94 -17.02
N LEU A 536 6.91 -1.65 -17.30
CA LEU A 536 8.23 -1.02 -17.22
C LEU A 536 8.63 -0.66 -15.79
N LYS A 537 7.64 -0.29 -14.95
CA LYS A 537 7.81 0.04 -13.54
C LYS A 537 6.85 -0.80 -12.70
N PRO A 538 7.20 -2.05 -12.40
CA PRO A 538 6.31 -2.97 -11.69
C PRO A 538 5.80 -2.44 -10.35
N ASP A 539 6.61 -1.69 -9.62
CA ASP A 539 6.26 -1.09 -8.33
C ASP A 539 5.42 0.19 -8.48
N GLY A 540 5.28 0.69 -9.70
CA GLY A 540 4.70 2.00 -9.98
C GLY A 540 5.65 3.13 -9.54
N GLU A 541 5.19 4.37 -9.64
CA GLU A 541 5.71 5.37 -8.73
C GLU A 541 5.16 4.95 -7.38
N LEU A 542 6.07 4.50 -6.52
CA LEU A 542 5.76 4.46 -5.10
C LEU A 542 5.04 5.77 -4.83
N ASP A 543 3.79 5.73 -4.34
CA ASP A 543 3.34 6.75 -3.42
C ASP A 543 4.46 6.77 -2.38
N HIS A 544 5.51 7.59 -2.67
CA HIS A 544 6.46 7.91 -1.63
C HIS A 544 5.53 8.34 -0.52
N PRO A 545 5.43 7.64 0.60
CA PRO A 545 4.72 8.18 1.71
C PRO A 545 5.39 9.52 1.84
N SER A 546 4.65 10.56 1.47
CA SER A 546 5.20 11.88 1.57
C SER A 546 5.57 11.95 3.02
N GLU A 547 6.89 11.87 3.26
CA GLU A 547 7.42 11.91 4.62
C GLU A 547 6.62 12.99 5.33
N PRO A 548 6.00 12.71 6.48
CA PRO A 548 5.11 13.66 7.11
C PRO A 548 5.79 15.01 7.14
N LEU A 549 5.14 16.05 6.66
CA LEU A 549 5.76 17.37 6.50
C LEU A 549 6.53 17.85 7.75
N PRO A 550 6.08 17.57 9.01
CA PRO A 550 6.87 17.88 10.20
C PRO A 550 8.21 17.14 10.24
N VAL A 551 8.25 15.86 9.85
CA VAL A 551 9.48 15.06 9.82
C VAL A 551 10.42 15.59 8.74
N ARG A 552 9.89 15.87 7.56
CA ARG A 552 10.63 16.45 6.44
C ARG A 552 11.20 17.83 6.77
N LEU A 553 10.40 18.68 7.42
CA LEU A 553 10.85 19.99 7.87
C LEU A 553 12.01 19.87 8.86
N PHE A 554 11.90 18.96 9.82
CA PHE A 554 12.97 18.72 10.80
C PHE A 554 14.25 18.24 10.14
N ARG A 555 14.18 17.30 9.19
CA ARG A 555 15.36 16.82 8.46
C ARG A 555 16.03 17.91 7.62
N LEU A 556 15.25 18.73 6.94
CA LEU A 556 15.78 19.89 6.20
C LEU A 556 16.47 20.89 7.14
N ARG A 557 15.93 21.12 8.34
CA ARG A 557 16.56 21.96 9.35
C ARG A 557 17.83 21.34 9.93
N LEU A 558 17.87 20.02 10.10
CA LEU A 558 19.11 19.32 10.45
C LEU A 558 20.17 19.49 9.36
N GLU A 559 19.78 19.37 8.10
CA GLU A 559 20.66 19.58 6.96
C GLU A 559 21.14 21.03 6.86
N LYS A 560 20.25 22.01 7.06
CA LYS A 560 20.59 23.43 7.19
C LYS A 560 21.61 23.65 8.30
N TRP A 561 21.33 23.15 9.51
CA TRP A 561 22.22 23.27 10.66
C TRP A 561 23.61 22.68 10.42
N SER A 562 23.70 21.46 9.88
CA SER A 562 25.01 20.82 9.57
C SER A 562 25.75 21.56 8.48
N THR A 563 25.07 22.09 7.46
CA THR A 563 25.70 22.86 6.37
C THR A 563 26.19 24.21 6.85
N LEU A 564 25.43 24.93 7.68
CA LEU A 564 25.87 26.20 8.32
C LEU A 564 27.12 25.98 9.17
N HIS A 565 27.16 24.92 9.97
CA HIS A 565 28.32 24.58 10.78
C HIS A 565 29.54 24.28 9.91
N ALA A 566 29.41 23.49 8.86
CA ALA A 566 30.50 23.16 7.94
C ALA A 566 31.06 24.41 7.25
N GLN A 567 30.25 25.43 7.02
CA GLN A 567 30.64 26.72 6.45
C GLN A 567 31.08 27.76 7.51
N GLN A 568 31.16 27.38 8.79
CA GLN A 568 31.52 28.25 9.92
C GLN A 568 30.59 29.47 10.08
N LEU A 569 29.30 29.33 9.71
CA LEU A 569 28.28 30.35 9.90
C LEU A 569 27.54 30.16 11.24
N ASP A 570 26.79 31.18 11.65
CA ASP A 570 25.98 31.11 12.87
C ASP A 570 24.89 30.03 12.75
N THR A 571 24.84 29.13 13.72
CA THR A 571 23.92 27.98 13.76
C THR A 571 22.78 28.14 14.78
N GLN A 572 22.84 29.21 15.62
CA GLN A 572 21.90 29.31 16.76
C GLN A 572 20.44 29.36 16.34
N SER A 573 20.11 30.14 15.31
CA SER A 573 18.72 30.21 14.81
C SER A 573 18.19 28.85 14.32
N ALA A 574 19.02 28.03 13.67
CA ALA A 574 18.63 26.70 13.22
C ALA A 574 18.45 25.73 14.40
N ILE A 575 19.28 25.85 15.44
CA ILE A 575 19.15 25.07 16.69
C ILE A 575 17.84 25.43 17.40
N ASP A 576 17.54 26.72 17.55
CA ASP A 576 16.30 27.20 18.20
C ASP A 576 15.04 26.68 17.48
N GLU A 577 15.06 26.65 16.14
CA GLU A 577 13.98 26.10 15.33
C GLU A 577 13.80 24.58 15.50
N LEU A 578 14.91 23.84 15.62
CA LEU A 578 14.89 22.39 15.86
C LEU A 578 14.36 22.07 17.28
N GLN A 579 14.87 22.80 18.29
CA GLN A 579 14.42 22.64 19.67
C GLN A 579 12.93 23.00 19.83
N ALA A 580 12.45 24.05 19.16
CA ALA A 580 11.04 24.42 19.16
C ALA A 580 10.14 23.29 18.62
N MET A 581 10.59 22.55 17.61
CA MET A 581 9.86 21.40 17.09
C MET A 581 9.84 20.22 18.08
N LEU A 582 10.90 19.99 18.83
CA LEU A 582 10.97 18.93 19.83
C LEU A 582 10.16 19.25 21.08
N ALA A 583 10.07 20.53 21.47
CA ALA A 583 9.36 20.97 22.66
C ALA A 583 7.84 20.66 22.63
N VAL A 584 7.26 20.56 21.43
CA VAL A 584 5.82 20.27 21.25
C VAL A 584 5.48 18.79 21.17
N LEU A 585 6.47 17.91 21.30
CA LEU A 585 6.25 16.45 21.27
C LEU A 585 5.34 16.00 22.43
N PRO A 586 4.36 15.12 22.14
CA PRO A 586 3.43 14.62 23.17
C PRO A 586 4.15 13.66 24.12
N ARG A 587 4.67 14.18 25.22
CA ARG A 587 5.49 13.46 26.22
C ARG A 587 4.86 12.15 26.72
N GLN A 588 3.52 12.06 26.71
CA GLN A 588 2.80 10.88 27.21
C GLN A 588 2.67 9.75 26.17
N SER A 589 3.03 10.01 24.91
CA SER A 589 2.99 9.00 23.87
C SER A 589 3.97 7.87 24.17
N ILE A 590 3.57 6.61 23.95
CA ILE A 590 4.41 5.42 24.10
C ILE A 590 5.70 5.51 23.27
N ASN A 591 5.65 6.18 22.12
CA ASN A 591 6.79 6.35 21.24
C ASN A 591 7.74 7.47 21.70
N VAL A 592 7.27 8.44 22.49
CA VAL A 592 8.06 9.57 22.99
C VAL A 592 8.63 9.29 24.37
N ARG A 593 7.91 8.59 25.23
CA ARG A 593 8.32 8.26 26.61
C ARG A 593 9.72 7.66 26.73
N PRO A 594 10.15 6.69 25.91
CA PRO A 594 11.49 6.11 25.98
C PRO A 594 12.63 7.13 25.75
N HIS A 595 12.31 8.24 25.08
CA HIS A 595 13.26 9.29 24.70
C HIS A 595 13.23 10.53 25.63
N TRP A 596 12.55 10.49 26.79
CA TRP A 596 12.41 11.66 27.64
C TRP A 596 13.75 12.27 28.05
N ASP A 597 14.67 11.47 28.58
CA ASP A 597 15.96 11.95 29.04
C ASP A 597 16.77 12.54 27.90
N GLU A 598 16.71 11.95 26.73
CA GLU A 598 17.37 12.42 25.53
C GLU A 598 16.76 13.73 25.01
N LEU A 599 15.44 13.84 25.00
CA LEU A 599 14.74 15.07 24.61
C LEU A 599 15.04 16.21 25.55
N ASP A 600 15.12 15.94 26.88
CA ASP A 600 15.51 16.94 27.86
C ASP A 600 16.95 17.39 27.67
N GLN A 601 17.86 16.47 27.33
CA GLN A 601 19.24 16.82 26.97
C GLN A 601 19.31 17.68 25.72
N LEU A 602 18.59 17.30 24.64
CA LEU A 602 18.57 18.06 23.38
C LEU A 602 17.96 19.45 23.54
N LEU A 603 16.97 19.61 24.42
CA LEU A 603 16.37 20.93 24.73
C LEU A 603 17.31 21.78 25.58
N ALA A 604 18.13 21.18 26.46
CA ALA A 604 19.07 21.89 27.30
C ALA A 604 20.37 22.22 26.55
N GLN A 605 20.88 21.31 25.75
CA GLN A 605 22.15 21.46 25.05
C GLN A 605 22.11 20.69 23.73
N TRP A 606 22.22 21.42 22.60
CA TRP A 606 22.25 20.82 21.28
C TRP A 606 23.63 20.15 21.00
N PRO A 607 23.66 18.95 20.40
CA PRO A 607 24.95 18.25 20.14
C PRO A 607 25.80 18.95 19.06
N GLN A 608 27.05 18.53 18.95
CA GLN A 608 27.87 18.91 17.80
C GLN A 608 27.42 18.14 16.55
N PRO A 609 27.50 18.70 15.33
CA PRO A 609 27.02 18.09 14.10
C PRO A 609 28.03 17.06 13.54
N ASP A 610 28.30 16.01 14.32
CA ASP A 610 29.02 14.85 13.80
C ASP A 610 28.06 13.88 13.06
N HIS A 611 28.62 12.98 12.29
CA HIS A 611 27.86 12.05 11.46
C HIS A 611 26.90 11.18 12.30
N LEU A 612 27.34 10.73 13.48
CA LEU A 612 26.55 9.87 14.35
C LEU A 612 25.36 10.63 14.96
N ALA A 613 25.58 11.87 15.40
CA ALA A 613 24.51 12.72 15.95
C ALA A 613 23.46 13.04 14.87
N ILE A 614 23.89 13.41 13.67
CA ILE A 614 22.99 13.72 12.55
C ILE A 614 22.18 12.49 12.16
N GLU A 615 22.84 11.34 12.03
CA GLU A 615 22.18 10.08 11.68
C GLU A 615 21.16 9.68 12.76
N HIS A 616 21.51 9.77 14.02
CA HIS A 616 20.64 9.46 15.15
C HIS A 616 19.43 10.40 15.22
N LEU A 617 19.64 11.72 15.13
CA LEU A 617 18.57 12.71 15.09
C LEU A 617 17.63 12.49 13.90
N SER A 618 18.17 12.14 12.73
CA SER A 618 17.39 11.90 11.52
C SER A 618 16.62 10.58 11.56
N LYS A 619 17.22 9.49 12.07
CA LYS A 619 16.61 8.15 12.05
C LYS A 619 15.74 7.85 13.27
N THR A 620 16.08 8.39 14.44
CA THR A 620 15.43 8.07 15.71
C THR A 620 14.50 9.18 16.19
N ILE A 621 14.97 10.43 16.20
CA ILE A 621 14.22 11.56 16.77
C ILE A 621 13.24 12.18 15.77
N ALA A 622 13.66 12.43 14.53
CA ALA A 622 12.79 13.02 13.51
C ALA A 622 11.45 12.27 13.31
N PRO A 623 11.41 10.91 13.29
CA PRO A 623 10.15 10.18 13.16
C PRO A 623 9.14 10.43 14.29
N LEU A 624 9.54 10.88 15.46
CA LEU A 624 8.63 11.21 16.55
C LEU A 624 7.72 12.40 16.20
N LEU A 625 8.18 13.30 15.33
CA LEU A 625 7.43 14.48 14.89
C LEU A 625 6.21 14.16 14.02
N ARG A 626 6.06 12.94 13.51
CA ARG A 626 4.81 12.50 12.87
C ARG A 626 3.59 12.58 13.79
N LEU A 627 3.82 12.63 15.10
CA LEU A 627 2.79 12.68 16.14
C LEU A 627 2.29 14.11 16.42
N VAL A 628 2.86 15.12 15.75
CA VAL A 628 2.63 16.53 16.03
C VAL A 628 2.00 17.24 14.85
N SER A 629 1.04 18.13 15.13
CA SER A 629 0.54 19.13 14.20
C SER A 629 1.14 20.49 14.57
N LEU A 630 2.17 20.91 13.81
CA LEU A 630 2.91 22.16 14.10
C LEU A 630 2.10 23.40 13.71
N CYS A 631 1.48 23.37 12.53
CA CYS A 631 0.68 24.47 11.96
C CYS A 631 -0.23 23.92 10.83
N GLY A 632 -0.96 24.80 10.13
CA GLY A 632 -1.78 24.42 8.98
C GLY A 632 -0.97 23.78 7.85
N LEU A 633 -1.62 22.91 7.05
CA LEU A 633 -0.94 22.13 6.02
C LEU A 633 -0.24 23.02 4.98
N ASP A 634 -0.91 24.07 4.49
CA ASP A 634 -0.36 24.99 3.50
C ASP A 634 0.82 25.81 4.06
N GLU A 635 0.73 26.23 5.30
CA GLU A 635 1.81 26.88 6.01
C GLU A 635 3.03 25.97 6.15
N LEU A 636 2.80 24.73 6.56
CA LEU A 636 3.86 23.76 6.77
C LEU A 636 4.55 23.39 5.45
N GLN A 637 3.77 23.24 4.37
CA GLN A 637 4.31 22.99 3.03
C GLN A 637 5.17 24.16 2.54
N PHE A 638 4.74 25.39 2.78
CA PHE A 638 5.52 26.59 2.41
C PHE A 638 6.83 26.66 3.19
N ARG A 639 6.81 26.35 4.50
CA ARG A 639 8.04 26.27 5.32
C ARG A 639 9.01 25.23 4.78
N VAL A 640 8.52 24.07 4.35
CA VAL A 640 9.36 23.04 3.70
C VAL A 640 10.01 23.57 2.42
N TRP A 641 9.29 24.32 1.59
CA TRP A 641 9.87 24.92 0.39
C TRP A 641 10.94 25.96 0.73
N CYS A 642 10.68 26.82 1.71
CA CYS A 642 11.68 27.80 2.16
C CYS A 642 12.95 27.15 2.70
N GLU A 643 12.83 26.09 3.51
CA GLU A 643 14.03 25.36 4.01
C GLU A 643 14.77 24.62 2.88
N ARG A 644 14.04 24.03 1.90
CA ARG A 644 14.67 23.44 0.70
C ARG A 644 15.45 24.49 -0.08
N LEU A 645 14.89 25.68 -0.27
CA LEU A 645 15.57 26.79 -0.94
C LEU A 645 16.81 27.22 -0.18
N THR A 646 16.72 27.32 1.17
CA THR A 646 17.84 27.69 2.02
C THR A 646 18.98 26.66 1.93
N VAL A 647 18.67 25.37 1.98
CA VAL A 647 19.66 24.29 1.82
C VAL A 647 20.28 24.30 0.43
N ALA A 648 19.46 24.46 -0.64
CA ALA A 648 19.94 24.53 -2.01
C ALA A 648 20.85 25.77 -2.23
N TRP A 649 20.52 26.89 -1.61
CA TRP A 649 21.33 28.10 -1.67
C TRP A 649 22.70 27.90 -0.95
N LEU A 650 22.69 27.32 0.26
CA LEU A 650 23.91 26.99 1.00
C LEU A 650 24.81 26.01 0.25
N LYS A 651 24.24 25.08 -0.50
CA LYS A 651 24.98 24.07 -1.29
C LYS A 651 25.34 24.55 -2.71
N SER A 652 24.90 25.74 -3.13
CA SER A 652 25.04 26.26 -4.48
C SER A 652 24.41 25.36 -5.56
N ASP A 653 23.28 24.70 -5.25
CA ASP A 653 22.51 23.89 -6.20
C ASP A 653 21.53 24.79 -6.98
N GLU A 654 21.99 25.29 -8.13
CA GLU A 654 21.21 26.23 -8.96
C GLU A 654 19.92 25.60 -9.51
N THR A 655 19.93 24.31 -9.83
CA THR A 655 18.77 23.59 -10.39
C THR A 655 17.64 23.50 -9.36
N GLU A 656 17.98 23.09 -8.14
CA GLU A 656 17.00 23.01 -7.06
C GLU A 656 16.51 24.40 -6.64
N GLN A 657 17.42 25.41 -6.59
CA GLN A 657 17.05 26.79 -6.30
C GLN A 657 16.00 27.31 -7.30
N LEU A 658 16.20 27.08 -8.61
CA LEU A 658 15.27 27.53 -9.65
C LEU A 658 13.89 26.87 -9.49
N THR A 659 13.88 25.57 -9.28
CA THR A 659 12.64 24.78 -9.12
C THR A 659 11.84 25.23 -7.89
N VAL A 660 12.50 25.40 -6.74
CA VAL A 660 11.83 25.78 -5.50
C VAL A 660 11.41 27.25 -5.51
N LYS A 661 12.25 28.15 -6.07
CA LYS A 661 11.92 29.56 -6.27
C LYS A 661 10.61 29.74 -7.03
N GLN A 662 10.43 29.05 -8.15
CA GLN A 662 9.20 29.13 -8.93
C GLN A 662 7.97 28.74 -8.08
N ARG A 663 8.03 27.64 -7.34
CA ARG A 663 6.95 27.20 -6.45
C ARG A 663 6.60 28.23 -5.36
N ILE A 664 7.63 28.87 -4.77
CA ILE A 664 7.44 29.92 -3.75
C ILE A 664 6.79 31.14 -4.39
N GLN A 665 7.21 31.58 -5.57
CA GLN A 665 6.63 32.71 -6.29
C GLN A 665 5.15 32.45 -6.63
N GLU A 666 4.84 31.27 -7.18
CA GLU A 666 3.48 30.84 -7.47
C GLU A 666 2.59 30.81 -6.21
N ALA A 667 3.12 30.30 -5.11
CA ALA A 667 2.40 30.26 -3.85
C ALA A 667 2.09 31.65 -3.30
N ILE A 668 3.05 32.57 -3.35
CA ILE A 668 2.86 33.98 -2.92
C ILE A 668 1.92 34.71 -3.88
N ALA A 669 2.03 34.46 -5.19
CA ALA A 669 1.13 35.04 -6.18
C ALA A 669 -0.34 34.58 -6.01
N SER A 670 -0.57 33.41 -5.42
CA SER A 670 -1.91 32.86 -5.17
C SER A 670 -2.60 33.38 -3.92
N LEU A 671 -2.00 34.31 -3.16
CA LEU A 671 -2.61 34.91 -1.96
C LEU A 671 -3.76 35.85 -2.33
N ALA A 672 -4.87 35.73 -1.60
CA ALA A 672 -6.09 36.50 -1.85
C ALA A 672 -5.91 37.99 -1.48
N ASP A 673 -6.06 38.89 -2.45
CA ASP A 673 -5.85 40.36 -2.29
C ASP A 673 -6.92 41.05 -1.42
N ASN A 674 -8.05 40.41 -1.20
CA ASN A 674 -9.14 40.96 -0.38
C ASN A 674 -8.92 40.82 1.16
N ILE A 675 -7.90 40.05 1.57
CA ILE A 675 -7.58 39.78 2.98
C ILE A 675 -6.71 40.91 3.56
N PRO A 676 -7.09 41.49 4.70
CA PRO A 676 -6.34 42.61 5.32
C PRO A 676 -4.88 42.26 5.66
N GLU A 677 -4.63 41.06 6.13
CA GLU A 677 -3.30 40.57 6.49
C GLU A 677 -2.39 40.44 5.25
N VAL A 678 -2.92 40.02 4.11
CA VAL A 678 -2.22 39.96 2.83
C VAL A 678 -1.92 41.35 2.30
N ARG A 679 -2.84 42.31 2.45
CA ARG A 679 -2.61 43.67 2.01
C ARG A 679 -1.46 44.38 2.75
N LYS A 680 -1.19 44.03 4.00
CA LYS A 680 -0.07 44.59 4.76
C LYS A 680 1.31 44.24 4.18
N VAL A 681 1.43 43.14 3.44
CA VAL A 681 2.68 42.67 2.85
C VAL A 681 2.74 42.83 1.32
N GLN A 682 1.86 43.68 0.75
CA GLN A 682 1.75 43.82 -0.69
C GLN A 682 3.02 44.39 -1.35
N GLU A 683 3.73 45.30 -0.71
CA GLU A 683 5.00 45.82 -1.18
C GLU A 683 6.08 44.74 -1.21
N GLN A 684 6.14 43.93 -0.17
CA GLN A 684 7.08 42.79 -0.11
C GLN A 684 6.75 41.72 -1.16
N ARG A 685 5.45 41.45 -1.36
CA ARG A 685 4.98 40.53 -2.41
C ARG A 685 5.39 40.98 -3.81
N ALA A 686 5.22 42.28 -4.10
CA ALA A 686 5.63 42.88 -5.35
C ALA A 686 7.16 42.79 -5.56
N TRP A 687 7.93 43.00 -4.50
CA TRP A 687 9.39 42.90 -4.56
C TRP A 687 9.88 41.47 -4.81
N ILE A 688 9.29 40.46 -4.18
CA ILE A 688 9.63 39.05 -4.40
C ILE A 688 9.33 38.59 -5.83
N ALA A 689 8.39 39.22 -6.50
CA ALA A 689 8.10 38.94 -7.92
C ALA A 689 9.22 39.45 -8.86
N THR A 690 10.08 40.38 -8.40
CA THR A 690 11.16 40.96 -9.22
C THR A 690 12.45 40.11 -9.16
N ALA A 691 13.28 40.21 -10.20
CA ALA A 691 14.61 39.58 -10.23
C ALA A 691 15.52 40.09 -9.10
N GLY A 692 15.44 41.38 -8.73
CA GLY A 692 16.28 42.01 -7.74
C GLY A 692 16.18 41.45 -6.33
N PHE A 693 15.06 40.81 -5.95
CA PHE A 693 14.99 40.07 -4.69
C PHE A 693 15.92 38.85 -4.69
N TRP A 694 15.94 38.12 -5.81
CA TRP A 694 16.60 36.80 -5.95
C TRP A 694 18.10 36.92 -6.29
N GLU A 695 18.54 38.04 -6.87
CA GLU A 695 19.96 38.26 -7.23
C GLU A 695 20.86 38.41 -6.02
N HIS A 696 20.34 38.79 -4.86
CA HIS A 696 21.11 39.06 -3.65
C HIS A 696 20.58 38.30 -2.46
N LEU A 697 20.33 36.97 -2.63
CA LEU A 697 19.86 36.10 -1.55
C LEU A 697 20.91 36.03 -0.44
N ASP A 698 20.41 36.12 0.80
CA ASP A 698 21.16 35.86 2.03
C ASP A 698 20.22 35.16 3.05
N LEU A 699 20.78 34.64 4.11
CA LEU A 699 20.02 33.95 5.16
C LEU A 699 18.95 34.82 5.80
N ALA A 700 19.22 36.12 5.97
CA ALA A 700 18.26 37.04 6.56
C ALA A 700 17.03 37.24 5.69
N ARG A 701 17.23 37.37 4.36
CA ARG A 701 16.12 37.43 3.39
C ARG A 701 15.33 36.15 3.33
N LEU A 702 15.99 34.99 3.33
CA LEU A 702 15.33 33.68 3.32
C LEU A 702 14.49 33.46 4.59
N ASN A 703 15.02 33.79 5.74
CA ASN A 703 14.28 33.73 7.02
C ASN A 703 13.12 34.71 7.06
N SER A 704 13.30 35.95 6.55
CA SER A 704 12.24 36.95 6.45
C SER A 704 11.12 36.51 5.50
N LEU A 705 11.47 35.92 4.36
CA LEU A 705 10.53 35.33 3.42
C LEU A 705 9.62 34.29 4.11
N GLN A 706 10.25 33.33 4.80
CA GLN A 706 9.52 32.28 5.52
C GLN A 706 8.63 32.86 6.63
N ALA A 707 9.18 33.73 7.48
CA ALA A 707 8.47 34.30 8.62
C ALA A 707 7.25 35.13 8.18
N THR A 708 7.40 35.90 7.10
CA THR A 708 6.35 36.79 6.59
C THR A 708 5.23 36.03 5.91
N PHE A 709 5.55 35.10 5.01
CA PHE A 709 4.56 34.52 4.11
C PHE A 709 4.02 33.16 4.58
N ALA A 710 4.75 32.38 5.38
CA ALA A 710 4.26 31.08 5.83
C ALA A 710 2.90 31.16 6.57
N PRO A 711 2.68 32.09 7.53
CA PRO A 711 1.38 32.19 8.19
C PRO A 711 0.23 32.64 7.28
N LEU A 712 0.56 33.30 6.15
CA LEU A 712 -0.43 33.78 5.20
C LEU A 712 -0.89 32.70 4.19
N MET A 713 -0.20 31.56 4.09
CA MET A 713 -0.52 30.51 3.12
C MET A 713 -1.92 29.92 3.29
N ARG A 714 -2.53 30.05 4.47
CA ARG A 714 -3.93 29.70 4.71
C ARG A 714 -4.93 30.53 3.88
N TYR A 715 -4.49 31.64 3.32
CA TYR A 715 -5.30 32.54 2.50
C TYR A 715 -5.02 32.40 0.98
N ARG A 716 -4.38 31.30 0.58
CA ARG A 716 -4.20 31.00 -0.84
C ARG A 716 -5.54 30.76 -1.52
N THR A 717 -5.70 31.34 -2.69
CA THR A 717 -6.76 31.01 -3.63
C THR A 717 -6.21 29.99 -4.62
N ALA A 718 -7.05 29.08 -5.14
CA ALA A 718 -6.67 28.22 -6.25
C ALA A 718 -6.33 29.16 -7.44
N VAL A 719 -5.07 29.16 -7.88
CA VAL A 719 -4.68 29.83 -9.11
C VAL A 719 -5.30 29.04 -10.24
N PRO A 720 -6.12 29.63 -11.11
CA PRO A 720 -6.47 28.98 -12.36
C PRO A 720 -5.14 28.78 -13.12
N LYS A 721 -4.73 27.54 -13.36
CA LYS A 721 -3.72 27.29 -14.39
C LYS A 721 -4.29 27.86 -15.67
N ASN A 722 -3.50 28.61 -16.46
CA ASN A 722 -3.85 28.95 -17.83
C ASN A 722 -3.95 27.64 -18.62
N THR A 723 -5.10 27.01 -18.54
CA THR A 723 -5.41 25.80 -19.28
C THR A 723 -5.99 26.27 -20.60
N VAL A 724 -5.36 25.91 -21.71
CA VAL A 724 -5.89 26.21 -23.04
C VAL A 724 -7.02 25.24 -23.35
N GLU A 725 -8.22 25.74 -23.54
CA GLU A 725 -9.37 24.93 -23.99
C GLU A 725 -9.52 25.05 -25.49
N ILE A 726 -9.55 23.92 -26.18
CA ILE A 726 -9.62 23.86 -27.64
C ILE A 726 -10.53 22.70 -28.08
N ASN A 727 -11.07 22.80 -29.29
CA ASN A 727 -11.86 21.74 -29.89
C ASN A 727 -11.30 21.40 -31.27
N LEU A 728 -10.25 20.62 -31.31
CA LEU A 728 -9.67 20.06 -32.53
C LEU A 728 -10.09 18.60 -32.69
N PRO A 729 -10.47 18.15 -33.88
CA PRO A 729 -10.77 16.75 -34.19
C PRO A 729 -9.59 15.86 -33.80
N ASP A 730 -9.87 14.82 -33.02
CA ASP A 730 -8.92 13.80 -32.64
C ASP A 730 -9.50 12.41 -32.95
N ALA A 731 -8.65 11.43 -33.14
CA ALA A 731 -9.05 10.06 -33.46
C ALA A 731 -8.09 9.07 -32.84
N ILE A 732 -8.59 7.86 -32.54
CA ILE A 732 -7.75 6.77 -32.11
C ILE A 732 -6.81 6.36 -33.23
N SER A 733 -5.51 6.51 -33.04
CA SER A 733 -4.48 6.19 -34.02
C SER A 733 -3.76 4.89 -33.74
N GLN A 734 -3.70 4.48 -32.49
CA GLN A 734 -3.07 3.23 -32.08
C GLN A 734 -4.06 2.38 -31.29
N ARG A 735 -4.19 1.11 -31.69
CA ARG A 735 -4.92 0.08 -30.94
C ARG A 735 -4.04 -1.14 -30.83
N SER A 736 -4.01 -1.71 -29.62
CA SER A 736 -3.40 -3.03 -29.41
C SER A 736 -4.18 -3.79 -28.33
N TRP A 737 -4.44 -5.05 -28.61
CA TRP A 737 -4.98 -5.94 -27.57
C TRP A 737 -3.83 -6.43 -26.71
N ILE A 738 -3.89 -6.09 -25.44
CA ILE A 738 -2.93 -6.55 -24.45
C ILE A 738 -3.55 -7.75 -23.73
N ILE A 739 -2.93 -8.90 -23.90
CA ILE A 739 -3.37 -10.12 -23.28
C ILE A 739 -2.58 -10.30 -22.00
N TYR A 740 -3.02 -9.60 -20.96
CA TYR A 740 -2.54 -9.80 -19.61
C TYR A 740 -3.72 -10.12 -18.70
N GLY A 741 -3.65 -11.26 -18.04
CA GLY A 741 -4.02 -11.36 -16.66
C GLY A 741 -2.83 -10.89 -15.82
N PRO A 742 -2.96 -10.66 -14.53
CA PRO A 742 -1.86 -10.33 -13.63
C PRO A 742 -0.65 -11.25 -13.79
N SER A 743 -0.87 -12.50 -14.20
CA SER A 743 0.15 -13.49 -14.53
C SER A 743 0.16 -13.90 -16.00
N GLY A 744 -0.83 -13.51 -16.81
CA GLY A 744 -1.00 -13.97 -18.19
C GLY A 744 -1.29 -15.47 -18.28
N GLU A 745 -1.86 -16.06 -17.24
CA GLU A 745 -1.98 -17.52 -17.07
C GLU A 745 -3.42 -17.99 -16.85
N GLY A 746 -3.66 -19.28 -16.96
CA GLY A 746 -4.94 -19.93 -16.66
C GLY A 746 -6.01 -19.77 -17.72
N ALA A 747 -7.23 -19.49 -17.34
CA ALA A 747 -8.41 -19.46 -18.22
C ALA A 747 -8.31 -18.47 -19.39
N PHE A 748 -7.41 -17.48 -19.30
CA PHE A 748 -7.16 -16.50 -20.34
C PHE A 748 -6.17 -17.04 -21.39
N ALA A 749 -5.14 -17.74 -20.96
CA ALA A 749 -4.19 -18.41 -21.82
C ALA A 749 -4.89 -19.45 -22.69
N GLU A 750 -5.84 -20.19 -22.14
CA GLU A 750 -6.62 -21.19 -22.86
C GLU A 750 -7.49 -20.56 -23.96
N SER A 751 -8.22 -19.48 -23.66
CA SER A 751 -9.03 -18.75 -24.67
C SER A 751 -8.17 -18.09 -25.75
N TYR A 752 -7.00 -17.56 -25.40
CA TYR A 752 -6.05 -16.99 -26.33
C TYR A 752 -5.41 -18.05 -27.22
N ARG A 753 -5.00 -19.15 -26.61
CA ARG A 753 -4.47 -20.31 -27.32
C ARG A 753 -5.45 -20.81 -28.38
N GLU A 754 -6.73 -21.00 -28.03
CA GLU A 754 -7.77 -21.42 -28.98
C GLU A 754 -7.94 -20.41 -30.13
N GLN A 755 -7.87 -19.12 -29.86
CA GLN A 755 -7.97 -18.06 -30.89
C GLN A 755 -6.76 -18.07 -31.82
N VAL A 756 -5.54 -18.20 -31.27
CA VAL A 756 -4.32 -18.29 -32.05
C VAL A 756 -4.30 -19.56 -32.87
N GLU A 757 -4.65 -20.70 -32.31
CA GLU A 757 -4.74 -21.98 -33.02
C GLU A 757 -5.72 -21.89 -34.21
N ALA A 758 -6.92 -21.32 -33.98
CA ALA A 758 -7.90 -21.17 -35.04
C ALA A 758 -7.43 -20.21 -36.14
N TRP A 759 -6.71 -19.13 -35.76
CA TRP A 759 -6.20 -18.14 -36.70
C TRP A 759 -5.03 -18.67 -37.52
N VAL A 760 -4.05 -19.35 -36.90
CA VAL A 760 -2.91 -19.98 -37.57
C VAL A 760 -3.40 -21.06 -38.53
N LYS A 761 -4.35 -21.91 -38.11
CA LYS A 761 -4.94 -22.92 -38.96
C LYS A 761 -5.66 -22.36 -40.19
N ARG A 762 -6.31 -21.23 -40.05
CA ARG A 762 -6.97 -20.52 -41.17
C ARG A 762 -5.94 -19.93 -42.15
N LEU A 763 -4.87 -19.30 -41.62
CA LEU A 763 -3.80 -18.73 -42.43
C LEU A 763 -2.94 -19.80 -43.11
N ALA A 764 -2.98 -21.05 -42.67
CA ALA A 764 -2.21 -22.14 -43.22
C ALA A 764 -2.50 -22.38 -44.70
N ASP A 765 -3.72 -22.08 -45.15
CA ASP A 765 -4.14 -22.23 -46.56
C ASP A 765 -3.82 -20.96 -47.40
N GLU A 766 -3.46 -19.84 -46.75
CA GLU A 766 -3.22 -18.56 -47.41
C GLU A 766 -1.72 -18.20 -47.50
N LEU A 767 -0.87 -18.75 -46.62
CA LEU A 767 0.55 -18.43 -46.51
C LEU A 767 1.45 -19.62 -46.88
N PRO A 768 2.16 -19.59 -48.05
CA PRO A 768 3.07 -20.67 -48.46
C PRO A 768 4.22 -20.99 -47.47
N ALA A 769 4.62 -19.98 -46.68
CA ALA A 769 5.63 -20.15 -45.65
C ALA A 769 5.17 -21.07 -44.49
N LEU A 770 3.87 -21.15 -44.20
CA LEU A 770 3.34 -22.10 -43.21
C LEU A 770 3.32 -23.55 -43.70
N ASP A 771 3.26 -23.80 -45.03
CA ASP A 771 3.40 -25.12 -45.60
C ASP A 771 4.83 -25.63 -45.51
N LYS A 772 5.86 -24.75 -45.62
CA LYS A 772 7.25 -25.11 -45.35
C LYS A 772 7.46 -25.57 -43.91
N LEU A 773 6.80 -24.92 -42.94
CA LEU A 773 6.84 -25.38 -41.56
C LEU A 773 6.20 -26.73 -41.32
N LYS A 774 5.11 -27.05 -42.03
CA LYS A 774 4.49 -28.38 -42.01
C LYS A 774 5.42 -29.47 -42.54
N SER A 775 6.18 -29.16 -43.63
CA SER A 775 7.16 -30.11 -44.21
C SER A 775 8.46 -30.23 -43.42
N GLY A 776 8.64 -29.36 -42.35
CA GLY A 776 9.84 -29.39 -41.54
C GLY A 776 11.01 -28.58 -42.09
N GLU A 777 10.78 -27.76 -43.11
CA GLU A 777 11.77 -26.88 -43.67
C GLU A 777 12.06 -25.69 -42.77
N ILE A 778 13.29 -25.16 -42.82
CA ILE A 778 13.72 -23.99 -42.03
C ILE A 778 13.25 -22.72 -42.74
N LEU A 779 12.57 -21.85 -42.06
CA LEU A 779 12.17 -20.52 -42.53
C LEU A 779 13.33 -19.51 -42.42
N SER A 780 13.40 -18.60 -43.37
CA SER A 780 14.28 -17.44 -43.28
C SER A 780 13.69 -16.39 -42.30
N ASP A 781 14.54 -15.48 -41.80
CA ASP A 781 14.10 -14.39 -40.90
C ASP A 781 13.02 -13.50 -41.54
N ASP A 782 13.14 -13.20 -42.87
CA ASP A 782 12.16 -12.44 -43.62
C ASP A 782 10.78 -13.13 -43.69
N GLU A 783 10.79 -14.49 -43.84
CA GLU A 783 9.55 -15.28 -43.82
C GLU A 783 8.88 -15.30 -42.44
N LEU A 784 9.68 -15.37 -41.37
CA LEU A 784 9.20 -15.30 -39.99
C LEU A 784 8.60 -13.94 -39.67
N ASP A 785 9.26 -12.86 -40.07
CA ASP A 785 8.75 -11.49 -39.89
C ASP A 785 7.44 -11.27 -40.67
N SER A 786 7.35 -11.82 -41.90
CA SER A 786 6.12 -11.76 -42.69
C SER A 786 4.96 -12.53 -42.05
N ILE A 787 5.22 -13.72 -41.48
CA ILE A 787 4.23 -14.50 -40.73
C ILE A 787 3.80 -13.71 -39.48
N ALA A 788 4.76 -13.21 -38.71
CA ALA A 788 4.47 -12.44 -37.49
C ALA A 788 3.64 -11.19 -37.78
N ALA A 789 3.96 -10.44 -38.85
CA ALA A 789 3.20 -9.29 -39.29
C ALA A 789 1.76 -9.66 -39.71
N THR A 790 1.58 -10.80 -40.40
CA THR A 790 0.25 -11.27 -40.84
C THR A 790 -0.57 -11.78 -39.64
N LEU A 791 0.05 -12.48 -38.69
CA LEU A 791 -0.61 -12.93 -37.48
C LEU A 791 -1.12 -11.76 -36.64
N ASN A 792 -0.40 -10.64 -36.63
CA ASN A 792 -0.77 -9.44 -35.90
C ASN A 792 -1.84 -8.56 -36.56
N GLN A 793 -2.21 -8.83 -37.83
CA GLN A 793 -3.31 -8.11 -38.55
C GLN A 793 -4.70 -8.42 -37.98
N ALA A 794 -4.86 -9.52 -37.26
CA ALA A 794 -6.16 -9.96 -36.70
C ALA A 794 -6.44 -9.47 -35.29
N ASP A 795 -5.79 -8.41 -34.81
CA ASP A 795 -5.89 -7.91 -33.43
C ASP A 795 -5.48 -8.97 -32.37
N LEU A 796 -4.82 -10.05 -32.81
CA LEU A 796 -4.18 -11.05 -31.97
C LEU A 796 -2.71 -10.66 -31.84
N PHE A 797 -2.31 -10.17 -30.66
CA PHE A 797 -0.92 -9.80 -30.41
C PHE A 797 -0.06 -11.06 -30.23
N VAL A 798 0.40 -11.62 -31.37
CA VAL A 798 1.18 -12.88 -31.42
C VAL A 798 2.67 -12.55 -31.37
N THR A 799 3.28 -12.75 -30.21
CA THR A 799 4.73 -12.68 -30.00
C THR A 799 5.22 -13.99 -29.36
N GLU A 800 6.51 -14.25 -29.39
CA GLU A 800 7.08 -15.40 -28.69
C GLU A 800 6.71 -15.42 -27.21
N ASP A 801 6.74 -14.24 -26.54
CA ASP A 801 6.41 -14.09 -25.12
C ASP A 801 4.96 -14.42 -24.83
N THR A 802 4.03 -13.98 -25.69
CA THR A 802 2.60 -14.29 -25.51
C THR A 802 2.31 -15.75 -25.77
N LEU A 803 2.99 -16.37 -26.75
CA LEU A 803 2.87 -17.79 -27.03
C LEU A 803 3.50 -18.66 -25.93
N ARG A 804 4.67 -18.29 -25.43
CA ARG A 804 5.30 -18.97 -24.30
C ARG A 804 4.38 -19.03 -23.09
N LYS A 805 3.69 -17.93 -22.79
CA LYS A 805 2.71 -17.87 -21.69
C LYS A 805 1.46 -18.71 -21.99
N ALA A 806 0.92 -18.61 -23.22
CA ALA A 806 -0.30 -19.31 -23.62
C ALA A 806 -0.14 -20.84 -23.69
N PHE A 807 1.04 -21.30 -24.07
CA PHE A 807 1.35 -22.73 -24.19
C PHE A 807 2.18 -23.27 -23.01
N GLU A 808 2.32 -22.49 -21.94
CA GLU A 808 3.09 -22.84 -20.73
C GLU A 808 4.51 -23.35 -21.05
N ASN A 809 5.13 -22.81 -22.09
CA ASN A 809 6.44 -23.19 -22.54
C ASN A 809 7.39 -22.01 -22.62
N GLN A 810 8.33 -21.96 -21.69
CA GLN A 810 9.27 -20.83 -21.50
C GLN A 810 10.40 -20.76 -22.53
N THR A 811 10.58 -21.82 -23.37
CA THR A 811 11.78 -21.97 -24.16
C THR A 811 11.53 -22.10 -25.66
N ALA A 812 10.28 -22.32 -26.08
CA ALA A 812 9.95 -22.47 -27.49
C ALA A 812 10.06 -21.12 -28.23
N ALA A 813 10.50 -21.19 -29.49
CA ALA A 813 10.53 -20.05 -30.40
C ALA A 813 9.25 -20.00 -31.25
N LEU A 814 8.98 -18.88 -31.92
CA LEU A 814 7.80 -18.71 -32.77
C LEU A 814 7.61 -19.88 -33.76
N PRO A 815 8.62 -20.36 -34.49
CA PRO A 815 8.46 -21.49 -35.40
C PRO A 815 8.02 -22.77 -34.69
N ASP A 816 8.50 -23.04 -33.47
CA ASP A 816 8.13 -24.23 -32.69
C ASP A 816 6.64 -24.23 -32.35
N PHE A 817 6.11 -23.06 -31.94
CA PHE A 817 4.69 -22.91 -31.66
C PHE A 817 3.82 -23.06 -32.89
N LEU A 818 4.21 -22.41 -34.01
CA LEU A 818 3.48 -22.53 -35.26
C LEU A 818 3.46 -23.98 -35.78
N ARG A 819 4.57 -24.68 -35.69
CA ARG A 819 4.65 -26.09 -36.05
C ARG A 819 3.82 -26.98 -35.13
N HIS A 820 3.82 -26.70 -33.84
CA HIS A 820 2.98 -27.43 -32.88
C HIS A 820 1.48 -27.25 -33.17
N ILE A 821 1.07 -26.02 -33.57
CA ILE A 821 -0.33 -25.72 -33.92
C ILE A 821 -0.75 -26.37 -35.23
N LEU A 822 0.17 -26.45 -36.20
CA LEU A 822 -0.12 -26.96 -37.53
C LEU A 822 0.02 -28.49 -37.67
N CYS A 823 0.83 -29.13 -36.83
CA CYS A 823 1.15 -30.56 -36.87
C CYS A 823 0.77 -31.22 -35.54
N GLU A 824 -0.22 -32.10 -35.53
CA GLU A 824 -0.69 -32.80 -34.32
C GLU A 824 0.40 -33.64 -33.62
N ASP A 825 1.44 -34.08 -34.34
CA ASP A 825 2.55 -34.88 -33.81
C ASP A 825 3.74 -34.05 -33.30
N ALA A 826 3.76 -32.74 -33.55
CA ALA A 826 4.87 -31.88 -33.15
C ALA A 826 4.73 -31.47 -31.68
N ARG A 827 5.63 -31.94 -30.81
CA ARG A 827 5.70 -31.53 -29.40
C ARG A 827 6.56 -30.30 -29.23
N LEU A 828 6.11 -29.39 -28.38
CA LEU A 828 6.93 -28.24 -27.96
C LEU A 828 8.17 -28.76 -27.20
N PRO A 829 9.38 -28.24 -27.47
CA PRO A 829 10.58 -28.66 -26.78
C PRO A 829 10.49 -28.33 -25.30
N ASP A 830 10.73 -29.31 -24.43
CA ASP A 830 10.76 -29.16 -23.00
C ASP A 830 12.02 -28.37 -22.56
N ARG A 831 11.91 -27.55 -21.52
CA ARG A 831 13.03 -26.80 -20.93
C ARG A 831 14.21 -27.71 -20.61
N GLU A 832 13.95 -28.87 -20.03
CA GLU A 832 14.96 -29.85 -19.70
C GLU A 832 15.70 -30.37 -20.95
N GLN A 833 14.97 -30.64 -22.03
CA GLN A 833 15.56 -31.09 -23.30
C GLN A 833 16.45 -30.01 -23.92
N ARG A 834 16.03 -28.75 -23.92
CA ARG A 834 16.84 -27.64 -24.47
C ARG A 834 18.08 -27.36 -23.65
N ILE A 835 17.99 -27.35 -22.34
CA ILE A 835 19.16 -27.17 -21.47
C ILE A 835 20.13 -28.34 -21.69
N ASN A 836 19.64 -29.58 -21.81
CA ASN A 836 20.46 -30.73 -22.11
C ASN A 836 21.17 -30.58 -23.45
N GLN A 837 20.45 -30.26 -24.53
CA GLN A 837 21.01 -30.06 -25.87
C GLN A 837 22.02 -28.91 -25.91
N ALA A 838 21.74 -27.79 -25.24
CA ALA A 838 22.65 -26.66 -25.21
C ALA A 838 23.95 -26.98 -24.47
N PHE A 839 23.86 -27.64 -23.30
CA PHE A 839 25.06 -28.08 -22.59
C PHE A 839 25.85 -29.13 -23.36
N ASP A 840 25.19 -30.02 -24.06
CA ASP A 840 25.86 -31.02 -24.93
C ASP A 840 26.53 -30.34 -26.12
N ALA A 841 25.90 -29.31 -26.72
CA ALA A 841 26.50 -28.49 -27.78
C ALA A 841 27.69 -27.67 -27.26
N TYR A 842 27.56 -27.05 -26.09
CA TYR A 842 28.64 -26.33 -25.44
C TYR A 842 29.86 -27.21 -25.18
N ILE A 843 29.63 -28.43 -24.68
CA ILE A 843 30.68 -29.43 -24.48
C ILE A 843 31.32 -29.85 -25.82
N ALA A 844 30.55 -30.04 -26.88
CA ALA A 844 31.04 -30.42 -28.20
C ALA A 844 31.88 -29.29 -28.86
N GLN A 845 31.55 -28.05 -28.67
CA GLN A 845 32.30 -26.88 -29.16
C GLN A 845 33.67 -26.73 -28.47
N HIS A 846 33.80 -27.18 -27.22
CA HIS A 846 35.04 -27.12 -26.43
C HIS A 846 35.77 -28.45 -26.46
N GLY A 847 36.20 -28.90 -27.66
CA GLY A 847 36.72 -30.25 -27.99
C GLY A 847 37.94 -30.79 -27.23
N TYR A 848 38.50 -30.08 -26.25
CA TYR A 848 39.66 -30.47 -25.44
C TYR A 848 39.43 -30.43 -23.92
N LEU A 849 38.19 -30.67 -23.48
CA LEU A 849 37.85 -30.68 -22.05
C LEU A 849 38.39 -31.94 -21.37
N ARG A 850 39.05 -31.78 -20.23
CA ARG A 850 39.54 -32.88 -19.38
C ARG A 850 38.35 -33.56 -18.67
N ALA A 851 38.50 -34.78 -18.24
CA ALA A 851 37.43 -35.56 -17.59
C ALA A 851 36.84 -34.86 -16.34
N ASN A 852 37.66 -34.14 -15.55
CA ASN A 852 37.22 -33.38 -14.40
C ASN A 852 36.45 -32.11 -14.80
N GLN A 853 36.80 -31.45 -15.90
CA GLN A 853 36.03 -30.32 -16.46
C GLN A 853 34.66 -30.78 -16.98
N LEU A 854 34.62 -31.92 -17.70
CA LEU A 854 33.36 -32.51 -18.14
C LEU A 854 32.43 -32.91 -17.00
N ASN A 855 32.96 -33.49 -15.92
CA ASN A 855 32.18 -33.81 -14.75
C ASN A 855 31.66 -32.55 -14.02
N TYR A 856 32.45 -31.50 -14.00
CA TYR A 856 32.05 -30.22 -13.44
C TYR A 856 30.94 -29.58 -14.28
N LEU A 857 31.04 -29.53 -15.61
CA LEU A 857 30.01 -29.01 -16.50
C LEU A 857 28.68 -29.78 -16.36
N ARG A 858 28.76 -31.11 -16.19
CA ARG A 858 27.55 -31.91 -15.90
C ARG A 858 26.91 -31.58 -14.57
N ALA A 859 27.71 -31.30 -13.57
CA ALA A 859 27.19 -30.84 -12.26
C ALA A 859 26.58 -29.45 -12.36
N VAL A 860 27.19 -28.53 -13.13
CA VAL A 860 26.61 -27.19 -13.42
C VAL A 860 25.28 -27.36 -14.16
N LYS A 861 25.22 -28.21 -15.19
CA LYS A 861 23.97 -28.53 -15.90
C LYS A 861 22.86 -29.00 -14.94
N ALA A 862 23.17 -29.94 -14.05
CA ALA A 862 22.22 -30.44 -13.06
C ALA A 862 21.77 -29.36 -12.09
N ALA A 863 22.66 -28.44 -11.70
CA ALA A 863 22.33 -27.31 -10.84
C ALA A 863 21.43 -26.29 -11.56
N VAL A 864 21.67 -26.00 -12.85
CA VAL A 864 20.80 -25.13 -13.68
C VAL A 864 19.41 -25.74 -13.82
N LEU A 865 19.30 -27.01 -14.09
CA LEU A 865 18.02 -27.73 -14.18
C LEU A 865 17.22 -27.65 -12.87
N ARG A 866 17.91 -27.68 -11.71
CA ARG A 866 17.29 -27.74 -10.38
C ARG A 866 16.96 -26.37 -9.82
N HIS A 867 17.84 -25.38 -10.02
CA HIS A 867 17.78 -24.09 -9.33
C HIS A 867 17.52 -22.90 -10.28
N GLY A 868 17.54 -23.13 -11.58
CA GLY A 868 17.31 -22.11 -12.60
C GLY A 868 18.52 -21.20 -12.81
N ARG A 869 18.97 -20.49 -11.79
CA ARG A 869 20.04 -19.49 -11.87
C ARG A 869 21.29 -19.90 -11.10
N ILE A 870 22.46 -19.63 -11.66
CA ILE A 870 23.74 -19.87 -10.99
C ILE A 870 24.53 -18.57 -10.93
N SER A 871 24.90 -18.15 -9.71
CA SER A 871 25.83 -17.04 -9.50
C SER A 871 27.27 -17.52 -9.59
N ARG A 872 28.21 -16.59 -9.83
CA ARG A 872 29.65 -16.91 -9.78
C ARG A 872 30.05 -17.51 -8.42
N ALA A 873 29.47 -17.02 -7.32
CA ALA A 873 29.73 -17.56 -5.98
C ALA A 873 29.28 -19.02 -5.84
N ALA A 874 28.11 -19.35 -6.40
CA ALA A 874 27.55 -20.70 -6.35
C ALA A 874 28.45 -21.76 -7.03
N LEU A 875 29.28 -21.37 -8.02
CA LEU A 875 30.26 -22.28 -8.64
C LEU A 875 31.34 -22.70 -7.64
N SER A 876 31.67 -21.88 -6.65
CA SER A 876 32.70 -22.19 -5.65
C SER A 876 32.13 -22.73 -4.33
N GLU A 877 30.79 -22.93 -4.23
CA GLU A 877 30.08 -23.42 -3.05
C GLU A 877 29.56 -24.84 -3.22
N PRO A 878 29.29 -25.61 -2.14
CA PRO A 878 28.61 -26.91 -2.25
C PRO A 878 27.17 -26.75 -2.85
N PRO A 879 26.75 -27.68 -3.76
CA PRO A 879 27.39 -28.98 -4.08
C PRO A 879 28.49 -28.92 -5.13
N LEU A 880 28.62 -27.83 -5.90
CA LEU A 880 29.54 -27.76 -7.04
C LEU A 880 31.01 -27.82 -6.64
N SER A 881 31.39 -27.20 -5.54
CA SER A 881 32.76 -27.24 -4.99
C SER A 881 33.22 -28.64 -4.56
N ARG A 882 32.29 -29.59 -4.34
CA ARG A 882 32.62 -31.00 -4.05
C ARG A 882 33.08 -31.76 -5.31
N VAL A 883 32.70 -31.31 -6.50
CA VAL A 883 33.09 -31.89 -7.77
C VAL A 883 34.47 -31.35 -8.20
N GLY A 884 34.80 -30.13 -7.81
CA GLY A 884 36.08 -29.49 -8.09
C GLY A 884 36.07 -28.00 -7.79
N ARG A 885 37.25 -27.41 -7.61
CA ARG A 885 37.37 -25.95 -7.52
C ARG A 885 37.34 -25.36 -8.92
N VAL A 886 36.37 -24.53 -9.23
CA VAL A 886 36.16 -23.96 -10.57
C VAL A 886 37.42 -23.23 -11.08
N GLU A 887 38.11 -22.48 -10.20
CA GLU A 887 39.32 -21.72 -10.55
C GLU A 887 40.51 -22.62 -10.89
N ALA A 888 40.50 -23.90 -10.43
CA ALA A 888 41.50 -24.88 -10.78
C ALA A 888 41.17 -25.67 -12.08
N LEU A 889 39.92 -25.61 -12.52
CA LEU A 889 39.41 -26.32 -13.70
C LEU A 889 39.32 -25.42 -14.93
N PHE A 890 38.97 -24.13 -14.76
CA PHE A 890 38.76 -23.20 -15.86
C PHE A 890 39.50 -21.87 -15.64
N PRO A 891 40.02 -21.24 -16.69
CA PRO A 891 40.56 -19.90 -16.64
C PRO A 891 39.45 -18.88 -16.22
N PRO A 892 39.81 -17.73 -15.64
CA PRO A 892 38.84 -16.72 -15.17
C PRO A 892 37.86 -16.26 -16.26
N GLN A 893 38.32 -16.19 -17.50
CA GLN A 893 37.52 -15.79 -18.67
C GLN A 893 36.45 -16.82 -19.02
N ASP A 894 36.83 -18.12 -19.00
CA ASP A 894 35.91 -19.21 -19.26
C ASP A 894 34.88 -19.40 -18.15
N ILE A 895 35.20 -18.99 -16.90
CA ILE A 895 34.25 -19.02 -15.77
C ILE A 895 33.13 -17.97 -15.97
N GLU A 896 33.47 -16.76 -16.44
CA GLU A 896 32.46 -15.72 -16.72
C GLU A 896 31.58 -16.13 -17.90
N GLU A 897 32.18 -16.71 -18.95
CA GLU A 897 31.46 -17.25 -20.10
C GLU A 897 30.52 -18.41 -19.70
N LEU A 898 30.97 -19.30 -18.83
CA LEU A 898 30.16 -20.41 -18.30
C LEU A 898 28.98 -19.86 -17.45
N VAL A 899 29.18 -18.83 -16.64
CA VAL A 899 28.10 -18.20 -15.86
C VAL A 899 27.08 -17.54 -16.78
N ALA A 900 27.54 -16.81 -17.80
CA ALA A 900 26.66 -16.16 -18.78
C ALA A 900 25.87 -17.23 -19.57
N PHE A 901 26.55 -18.27 -20.05
CA PHE A 901 25.92 -19.40 -20.75
C PHE A 901 24.89 -20.12 -19.86
N ALA A 902 25.25 -20.42 -18.61
CA ALA A 902 24.37 -21.13 -17.69
C ALA A 902 23.10 -20.35 -17.34
N ASN A 903 23.15 -19.00 -17.39
CA ASN A 903 22.04 -18.11 -17.04
C ASN A 903 21.22 -17.63 -18.24
N GLN A 904 21.59 -17.95 -19.47
CA GLN A 904 20.79 -17.57 -20.66
C GLN A 904 19.40 -18.24 -20.71
N TRP A 905 19.15 -19.24 -19.86
CA TRP A 905 17.89 -20.00 -19.75
C TRP A 905 17.02 -19.53 -18.58
N VAL A 906 17.46 -18.51 -17.89
CA VAL A 906 16.69 -17.89 -16.80
C VAL A 906 15.83 -16.80 -17.42
N ASP A 907 14.53 -16.92 -17.26
CA ASP A 907 13.62 -15.86 -17.66
C ASP A 907 14.00 -14.54 -17.02
N ASP A 908 13.92 -13.44 -17.79
CA ASP A 908 13.90 -12.06 -17.32
C ASP A 908 12.60 -11.72 -16.54
N ALA A 909 12.17 -12.66 -15.69
CA ALA A 909 11.06 -12.52 -14.78
C ALA A 909 11.60 -12.38 -13.35
N ALA A 910 12.15 -11.22 -13.04
CA ALA A 910 12.34 -10.73 -11.68
C ALA A 910 11.87 -9.29 -11.61
#